data_c528fa54e86694c3a4a725989d38a9b5
#
_entry.id   c528fa54e86694c3a4a725989d38a9b5
#
_cell.length_a   1.000
_cell.length_b   1.000
_cell.length_c   1.000
_cell.angle_alpha   90.00
_cell.angle_beta   90.00
_cell.angle_gamma   90.00
#
_symmetry.space_group_name_H-M   'P 1'
#
loop_
_entity.id
_entity.type
_entity.pdbx_description
1 polymer ?
#
loop_
_entity_poly.entity_id
_entity_poly.type
_entity_poly.pdbx_seq_one_letter_code
_entity_poly.pdbx_strand_id
1 'polypeptide(L)'
;RVLTVDAPTAAAPLVGAFRTAVDELADFLRGTPAEEADTAVIAQQFSEAADAVASAPSPESASGLVRLLLTRPHPDLFTTTGTFKKYQKKGKWGDAAKRAGLAKADGDRLCAAAEARYTACCNSWSALSQAIAARVLADVVQLAQPVIERFRDYKRSAALLDFDDLIFAARDLLRDHDAVRAALASRFAHVLVDEFQDTDPLQTEIFWRLCGDRTTGASHDDWTEFHIRPGALFLVGDPKQAIYRFRGADVAAYIQARRAFLTQAADSVLPISTNFRSREPILRYVNARFEALLSVENGQPGFTALDAFHPARDDGLCVAALDVAVADAEGKASADRQRDGEAEAVAEMCARLISSEAIIDRKSGERRPCKPGDIALLAPTGSDLWRYEEALERRGIPVATQAGKGLFRRQEIQDLIALTRVLADRRDTLALGALLRGPLVGLTEEELLDIVWALPRPEGAPQSLPRFDIGVPLDSIVHPHARDTLEKLQVLRRKVNSTTPHDLISQAIDVLRIRPILLERHRGQAERALANVDLYLTLARGYAVRGLRAFSEAITAAWTDEARAVEGRPDSQEEAVALYTMHAAKGLEWPIVVPVNTMTMIMAAETAITDRSSGRFYCPVFGVKPTGYEAARDAEKAELDRERIRLWYVAATRARELLVLPRLDVAARASAWISLLDLSLGDLPALDLSHLPTEIDHGDAVAQNIQSREVFAAEAAAIAARQRSIRWLAPSRDEGAAGPAVEAEAPQILVTDVDGAAVENGLPQSVQGGRERGLILHKLIEEVLTGETPETPNDLAARAQTLIVEMGHSVVDDPAKGLSPAELATTAVRALSLPEIRALRPGLLPEFPVFASTLMGQEEEATAGIADAISFGADGAPNIVVDWKSDVSPTSDELEHYRAQVRAYLDMTGANRGLIVLATTGMVISVERKGA
;
A
#
# COMPACT_ATOMS: atom_id res chain seq x y z
N ARG A 1 0.64 18.06 1.71
CA ARG A 1 0.95 19.04 2.80
C ARG A 1 2.45 19.21 2.90
N VAL A 2 2.91 20.46 3.09
CA VAL A 2 4.31 20.74 3.43
C VAL A 2 4.48 20.30 4.89
N LEU A 3 5.41 19.38 5.14
CA LEU A 3 5.74 18.97 6.50
C LEU A 3 6.43 20.14 7.20
N THR A 4 5.98 20.48 8.39
CA THR A 4 6.57 21.53 9.22
C THR A 4 7.12 20.94 10.51
N VAL A 5 8.24 21.47 10.97
CA VAL A 5 8.86 21.09 12.24
C VAL A 5 8.97 22.32 13.11
N ASP A 6 8.52 22.21 14.36
CA ASP A 6 8.67 23.29 15.34
C ASP A 6 10.07 23.23 15.96
N ALA A 7 10.96 24.04 15.45
CA ALA A 7 12.34 24.08 15.88
C ALA A 7 12.73 25.49 16.38
N PRO A 8 13.54 25.60 17.43
CA PRO A 8 14.03 26.89 17.90
C PRO A 8 14.94 27.54 16.85
N THR A 9 14.89 28.84 16.79
CA THR A 9 15.69 29.64 15.86
C THR A 9 17.20 29.62 16.16
N ALA A 10 17.58 29.39 17.43
CA ALA A 10 19.00 29.33 17.85
C ALA A 10 19.21 28.29 18.97
N ALA A 11 20.30 27.54 18.89
CA ALA A 11 20.73 26.59 19.93
C ALA A 11 21.61 27.26 21.03
N ALA A 12 22.28 28.37 20.71
CA ALA A 12 23.22 29.00 21.62
C ALA A 12 22.66 29.34 23.02
N PRO A 13 21.43 29.88 23.18
CA PRO A 13 20.86 30.15 24.51
C PRO A 13 20.71 28.89 25.38
N LEU A 14 20.39 27.75 24.75
CA LEU A 14 20.22 26.48 25.44
C LEU A 14 21.54 25.85 25.85
N VAL A 15 22.59 26.03 25.05
CA VAL A 15 23.98 25.69 25.41
C VAL A 15 24.40 26.49 26.64
N GLY A 16 24.12 27.80 26.67
CA GLY A 16 24.38 28.68 27.84
C GLY A 16 23.62 28.23 29.09
N ALA A 17 22.33 27.92 28.95
CA ALA A 17 21.50 27.45 30.05
C ALA A 17 22.02 26.13 30.65
N PHE A 18 22.44 25.16 29.80
CA PHE A 18 23.05 23.92 30.26
C PHE A 18 24.37 24.20 31.01
N ARG A 19 25.23 25.01 30.47
CA ARG A 19 26.49 25.42 31.12
C ARG A 19 26.21 26.07 32.50
N THR A 20 25.29 27.00 32.59
CA THR A 20 24.91 27.66 33.85
C THR A 20 24.43 26.63 34.87
N ALA A 21 23.57 25.68 34.51
CA ALA A 21 23.10 24.65 35.44
C ALA A 21 24.24 23.75 35.96
N VAL A 22 25.22 23.44 35.10
CA VAL A 22 26.40 22.64 35.47
C VAL A 22 27.30 23.45 36.41
N ASP A 23 27.55 24.73 36.11
CA ASP A 23 28.35 25.63 36.94
C ASP A 23 27.69 25.82 38.31
N GLU A 24 26.37 25.98 38.40
CA GLU A 24 25.63 26.07 39.67
C GLU A 24 25.76 24.81 40.54
N LEU A 25 25.78 23.60 39.92
CA LEU A 25 26.04 22.36 40.65
C LEU A 25 27.46 22.29 41.18
N ALA A 26 28.43 22.70 40.34
CA ALA A 26 29.86 22.74 40.74
C ALA A 26 30.11 23.77 41.81
N ASP A 27 29.54 24.98 41.73
CA ASP A 27 29.63 26.05 42.72
C ASP A 27 29.03 25.64 44.06
N PHE A 28 27.86 24.99 44.01
CA PHE A 28 27.25 24.44 45.24
C PHE A 28 28.19 23.48 45.94
N LEU A 29 28.82 22.55 45.20
CA LEU A 29 29.76 21.60 45.80
C LEU A 29 31.00 22.28 46.39
N ARG A 30 31.55 23.31 45.71
CA ARG A 30 32.68 24.11 46.25
C ARG A 30 32.32 24.89 47.49
N GLY A 31 31.09 25.43 47.61
CA GLY A 31 30.60 26.20 48.73
C GLY A 31 30.04 25.35 49.91
N THR A 32 29.96 24.04 49.76
CA THR A 32 29.35 23.15 50.74
C THR A 32 30.39 22.65 51.76
N PRO A 33 30.11 22.71 53.04
CA PRO A 33 31.04 22.28 54.10
C PRO A 33 31.18 20.76 54.22
N ALA A 34 30.35 19.97 53.54
CA ALA A 34 30.37 18.50 53.54
C ALA A 34 30.67 17.99 52.15
N GLU A 35 31.67 17.15 52.01
CA GLU A 35 32.05 16.50 50.74
C GLU A 35 31.28 15.18 50.56
N GLU A 36 30.50 15.08 49.49
CA GLU A 36 29.84 13.86 48.98
C GLU A 36 30.45 13.46 47.64
N ALA A 37 31.24 12.38 47.69
CA ALA A 37 32.09 11.96 46.54
C ALA A 37 31.31 11.57 45.26
N ASP A 38 30.17 10.91 45.41
CA ASP A 38 29.37 10.49 44.25
C ASP A 38 28.77 11.68 43.54
N THR A 39 28.30 12.71 44.24
CA THR A 39 27.78 13.93 43.63
C THR A 39 28.89 14.74 42.96
N ALA A 40 30.09 14.72 43.53
CA ALA A 40 31.27 15.32 42.85
C ALA A 40 31.58 14.64 41.53
N VAL A 41 31.54 13.30 41.49
CA VAL A 41 31.69 12.54 40.21
C VAL A 41 30.60 12.88 39.19
N ILE A 42 29.35 12.95 39.64
CA ILE A 42 28.21 13.37 38.77
C ILE A 42 28.42 14.78 38.21
N ALA A 43 28.86 15.73 39.05
CA ALA A 43 29.14 17.11 38.62
C ALA A 43 30.28 17.19 37.60
N GLN A 44 31.34 16.39 37.81
CA GLN A 44 32.42 16.28 36.86
C GLN A 44 31.96 15.70 35.51
N GLN A 45 31.13 14.66 35.51
CA GLN A 45 30.55 14.05 34.30
C GLN A 45 29.69 15.04 33.52
N PHE A 46 28.94 15.90 34.18
CA PHE A 46 28.21 16.98 33.52
C PHE A 46 29.14 18.09 33.03
N SER A 47 30.20 18.43 33.76
CA SER A 47 31.19 19.42 33.34
C SER A 47 31.90 18.97 32.06
N GLU A 48 32.33 17.72 31.99
CA GLU A 48 32.91 17.13 30.77
C GLU A 48 31.97 17.23 29.57
N ALA A 49 30.66 16.95 29.80
CA ALA A 49 29.64 17.12 28.75
C ALA A 49 29.46 18.58 28.34
N ALA A 50 29.48 19.55 29.31
CA ALA A 50 29.39 20.97 29.02
C ALA A 50 30.61 21.50 28.26
N ASP A 51 31.81 21.03 28.59
CA ASP A 51 33.02 21.36 27.87
C ASP A 51 33.04 20.77 26.45
N ALA A 52 32.56 19.54 26.27
CA ALA A 52 32.40 18.94 24.95
C ALA A 52 31.41 19.72 24.07
N VAL A 53 30.30 20.19 24.64
CA VAL A 53 29.32 21.03 23.95
C VAL A 53 29.93 22.41 23.60
N ALA A 54 30.68 23.02 24.53
CA ALA A 54 31.31 24.34 24.31
C ALA A 54 32.46 24.30 23.27
N SER A 55 33.13 23.16 23.14
CA SER A 55 34.20 22.94 22.15
C SER A 55 33.67 22.55 20.75
N ALA A 56 32.36 22.38 20.58
CA ALA A 56 31.79 22.09 19.27
C ALA A 56 31.95 23.25 18.29
N PRO A 57 32.18 23.01 16.98
CA PRO A 57 32.14 24.07 15.97
C PRO A 57 30.80 24.79 16.06
N SER A 58 30.75 26.06 15.57
CA SER A 58 29.55 26.90 15.69
C SER A 58 28.25 26.13 15.87
N PRO A 59 27.52 26.28 16.98
CA PRO A 59 26.31 25.51 17.27
C PRO A 59 25.19 25.76 16.25
N GLU A 60 25.34 26.73 15.37
CA GLU A 60 24.38 27.05 14.31
C GLU A 60 24.76 26.42 12.95
N SER A 61 25.93 25.80 12.83
CA SER A 61 26.32 25.07 11.62
C SER A 61 25.74 23.65 11.62
N ALA A 62 25.40 23.10 10.44
CA ALA A 62 24.90 21.76 10.29
C ALA A 62 25.81 20.69 10.96
N SER A 63 27.13 20.82 10.75
CA SER A 63 28.12 19.95 11.38
C SER A 63 28.17 20.10 12.89
N GLY A 64 28.05 21.35 13.39
CA GLY A 64 27.99 21.66 14.82
C GLY A 64 26.73 21.06 15.48
N LEU A 65 25.57 21.23 14.86
CA LEU A 65 24.31 20.66 15.34
C LEU A 65 24.35 19.13 15.42
N VAL A 66 24.84 18.46 14.37
CA VAL A 66 24.98 17.01 14.37
C VAL A 66 25.96 16.53 15.44
N ARG A 67 27.08 17.25 15.60
CA ARG A 67 28.07 16.92 16.64
C ARG A 67 27.50 17.09 18.04
N LEU A 68 26.75 18.16 18.30
CA LEU A 68 26.03 18.38 19.55
C LEU A 68 25.02 17.26 19.82
N LEU A 69 24.26 16.86 18.82
CA LEU A 69 23.26 15.78 18.94
C LEU A 69 23.90 14.42 19.25
N LEU A 70 25.11 14.19 18.76
CA LEU A 70 25.87 12.96 19.02
C LEU A 70 26.64 13.02 20.35
N THR A 71 26.84 14.20 20.95
CA THR A 71 27.43 14.36 22.27
C THR A 71 26.47 13.82 23.32
N ARG A 72 26.96 13.01 24.23
CA ARG A 72 26.17 12.47 25.35
C ARG A 72 26.93 12.65 26.65
N PRO A 73 26.22 12.97 27.76
CA PRO A 73 26.82 12.88 29.08
C PRO A 73 27.28 11.44 29.38
N HIS A 74 28.07 11.29 30.43
CA HIS A 74 28.64 9.99 30.77
C HIS A 74 27.55 8.89 30.94
N PRO A 75 27.75 7.67 30.40
CA PRO A 75 26.75 6.59 30.44
C PRO A 75 26.23 6.25 31.82
N ASP A 76 27.05 6.43 32.87
CA ASP A 76 26.67 6.17 34.26
C ASP A 76 25.52 7.06 34.78
N LEU A 77 25.23 8.17 34.11
CA LEU A 77 24.12 9.03 34.45
C LEU A 77 22.76 8.47 33.96
N PHE A 78 22.80 7.47 33.08
CA PHE A 78 21.59 6.91 32.46
C PHE A 78 21.24 5.51 32.97
N THR A 79 19.95 5.19 32.92
CA THR A 79 19.43 3.83 33.06
C THR A 79 19.67 3.04 31.78
N THR A 80 19.48 1.73 31.80
CA THR A 80 19.49 0.87 30.62
C THR A 80 18.46 1.28 29.56
N THR A 81 17.41 1.98 29.93
CA THR A 81 16.36 2.51 29.06
C THR A 81 16.67 3.92 28.52
N GLY A 82 17.84 4.48 28.80
CA GLY A 82 18.30 5.78 28.29
C GLY A 82 17.70 7.00 29.01
N THR A 83 17.04 6.85 30.15
CA THR A 83 16.58 7.96 30.99
C THR A 83 17.59 8.28 32.06
N PHE A 84 17.66 9.54 32.53
CA PHE A 84 18.53 9.89 33.65
C PHE A 84 18.16 9.08 34.92
N LYS A 85 19.18 8.63 35.65
CA LYS A 85 18.97 7.95 36.91
C LYS A 85 18.37 8.91 37.92
N LYS A 86 17.47 8.41 38.81
CA LYS A 86 16.95 9.20 39.93
C LYS A 86 18.07 9.50 40.92
N TYR A 87 18.11 10.73 41.42
CA TYR A 87 19.07 11.13 42.45
C TYR A 87 18.67 10.51 43.80
N GLN A 88 19.44 9.53 44.25
CA GLN A 88 19.17 8.76 45.48
C GLN A 88 20.41 8.71 46.38
N LYS A 89 20.83 9.90 46.91
CA LYS A 89 22.06 10.05 47.68
C LYS A 89 21.84 10.46 49.15
N LYS A 90 20.58 10.35 49.67
CA LYS A 90 20.23 10.83 51.00
C LYS A 90 21.10 10.27 52.11
N GLY A 91 21.36 8.94 52.11
CA GLY A 91 22.24 8.30 53.11
C GLY A 91 23.68 8.82 53.04
N LYS A 92 24.21 8.98 51.83
CA LYS A 92 25.57 9.45 51.56
C LYS A 92 25.77 10.90 51.98
N TRP A 93 24.80 11.77 51.78
CA TRP A 93 24.83 13.14 52.30
C TRP A 93 24.71 13.19 53.80
N GLY A 94 23.95 12.30 54.44
CA GLY A 94 23.90 12.16 55.90
C GLY A 94 25.23 11.79 56.48
N ASP A 95 25.96 10.85 55.85
CA ASP A 95 27.30 10.44 56.28
C ASP A 95 28.35 11.54 56.05
N ALA A 96 28.25 12.27 54.93
CA ALA A 96 29.12 13.40 54.65
C ALA A 96 28.91 14.55 55.68
N ALA A 97 27.68 14.90 55.97
CA ALA A 97 27.35 15.89 56.98
C ALA A 97 27.91 15.49 58.39
N LYS A 98 27.75 14.21 58.74
CA LYS A 98 28.32 13.71 60.02
C LYS A 98 29.85 13.81 60.05
N ARG A 99 30.55 13.49 58.98
CA ARG A 99 32.01 13.67 58.86
C ARG A 99 32.42 15.13 59.00
N ALA A 100 31.59 16.04 58.50
CA ALA A 100 31.80 17.48 58.58
C ALA A 100 31.37 18.11 59.97
N GLY A 101 30.90 17.31 60.94
CA GLY A 101 30.42 17.80 62.23
C GLY A 101 29.05 18.47 62.20
N LEU A 102 28.26 18.27 61.12
CA LEU A 102 26.94 18.85 60.95
C LEU A 102 25.83 17.94 61.46
N ALA A 103 24.64 18.51 61.72
CA ALA A 103 23.46 17.75 62.09
C ALA A 103 22.89 16.97 60.92
N LYS A 104 22.14 15.88 61.22
CA LYS A 104 21.48 15.08 60.20
C LYS A 104 20.49 15.90 59.33
N ALA A 105 19.81 16.87 59.91
CA ALA A 105 18.92 17.79 59.21
C ALA A 105 19.66 18.67 58.20
N ASP A 106 20.94 18.96 58.43
CA ASP A 106 21.78 19.68 57.45
C ASP A 106 22.14 18.78 56.28
N GLY A 107 22.46 17.50 56.55
CA GLY A 107 22.67 16.53 55.47
C GLY A 107 21.42 16.34 54.59
N ASP A 108 20.24 16.30 55.18
CA ASP A 108 18.97 16.23 54.41
C ASP A 108 18.74 17.47 53.56
N ARG A 109 19.05 18.66 54.10
CA ARG A 109 18.99 19.95 53.33
C ARG A 109 19.99 20.00 52.17
N LEU A 110 21.21 19.56 52.42
CA LEU A 110 22.27 19.50 51.39
C LEU A 110 21.90 18.51 50.30
N CYS A 111 21.36 17.34 50.63
CA CYS A 111 20.84 16.38 49.67
C CYS A 111 19.75 16.97 48.76
N ALA A 112 18.76 17.64 49.36
CA ALA A 112 17.67 18.28 48.62
C ALA A 112 18.20 19.39 47.68
N ALA A 113 19.17 20.18 48.12
CA ALA A 113 19.80 21.22 47.33
C ALA A 113 20.64 20.66 46.16
N ALA A 114 21.34 19.53 46.39
CA ALA A 114 22.07 18.81 45.33
C ALA A 114 21.12 18.18 44.31
N GLU A 115 20.03 17.55 44.79
CA GLU A 115 19.00 16.95 43.95
C GLU A 115 18.34 17.99 43.03
N ALA A 116 18.01 19.16 43.54
CA ALA A 116 17.44 20.23 42.76
C ALA A 116 18.40 20.67 41.60
N ARG A 117 19.71 20.80 41.88
CA ARG A 117 20.71 21.17 40.86
C ARG A 117 20.99 20.04 39.88
N TYR A 118 21.06 18.82 40.37
CA TYR A 118 21.14 17.63 39.49
C TYR A 118 19.96 17.61 38.50
N THR A 119 18.74 17.83 39.01
CA THR A 119 17.52 17.88 38.21
C THR A 119 17.58 19.02 37.19
N ALA A 120 18.12 20.19 37.59
CA ALA A 120 18.33 21.32 36.65
C ALA A 120 19.32 20.96 35.53
N CYS A 121 20.44 20.27 35.84
CA CYS A 121 21.36 19.76 34.80
C CYS A 121 20.68 18.77 33.85
N CYS A 122 19.91 17.83 34.38
CA CYS A 122 19.17 16.86 33.56
C CYS A 122 18.14 17.53 32.65
N ASN A 123 17.38 18.49 33.20
CA ASN A 123 16.35 19.19 32.44
C ASN A 123 16.94 20.10 31.37
N SER A 124 18.00 20.86 31.67
CA SER A 124 18.66 21.72 30.70
C SER A 124 19.38 20.92 29.60
N TRP A 125 19.99 19.79 29.94
CA TRP A 125 20.48 18.86 28.90
C TRP A 125 19.38 18.31 28.01
N SER A 126 18.28 17.86 28.61
CA SER A 126 17.14 17.32 27.86
C SER A 126 16.54 18.38 26.93
N ALA A 127 16.35 19.61 27.41
CA ALA A 127 15.87 20.71 26.61
C ALA A 127 16.81 21.03 25.44
N LEU A 128 18.13 21.08 25.70
CA LEU A 128 19.14 21.31 24.66
C LEU A 128 19.11 20.21 23.61
N SER A 129 19.17 18.94 24.01
CA SER A 129 19.22 17.81 23.07
C SER A 129 17.94 17.71 22.25
N GLN A 130 16.76 17.92 22.84
CA GLN A 130 15.48 17.93 22.16
C GLN A 130 15.36 19.06 21.14
N ALA A 131 15.83 20.27 21.51
CA ALA A 131 15.82 21.42 20.63
C ALA A 131 16.75 21.25 19.41
N ILE A 132 17.95 20.68 19.65
CA ILE A 132 18.89 20.37 18.57
C ILE A 132 18.30 19.29 17.65
N ALA A 133 17.68 18.26 18.19
CA ALA A 133 17.00 17.23 17.40
C ALA A 133 15.88 17.82 16.53
N ALA A 134 15.08 18.75 17.08
CA ALA A 134 14.06 19.46 16.33
C ALA A 134 14.65 20.31 15.19
N ARG A 135 15.76 21.01 15.45
CA ARG A 135 16.44 21.80 14.44
C ARG A 135 17.03 20.96 13.31
N VAL A 136 17.74 19.87 13.65
CA VAL A 136 18.26 18.94 12.64
C VAL A 136 17.14 18.32 11.83
N LEU A 137 16.02 17.95 12.47
CA LEU A 137 14.85 17.43 11.77
C LEU A 137 14.25 18.48 10.81
N ALA A 138 14.16 19.74 11.22
CA ALA A 138 13.69 20.82 10.37
C ALA A 138 14.59 21.01 9.15
N ASP A 139 15.91 21.01 9.34
CA ASP A 139 16.89 21.12 8.26
C ASP A 139 16.79 19.92 7.28
N VAL A 140 16.61 18.69 7.79
CA VAL A 140 16.42 17.49 6.98
C VAL A 140 15.13 17.59 6.16
N VAL A 141 14.01 17.99 6.76
CA VAL A 141 12.74 18.18 6.06
C VAL A 141 12.86 19.24 4.97
N GLN A 142 13.55 20.35 5.28
CA GLN A 142 13.81 21.42 4.29
C GLN A 142 14.68 20.93 3.13
N LEU A 143 15.74 20.16 3.42
CA LEU A 143 16.60 19.56 2.40
C LEU A 143 15.89 18.49 1.54
N ALA A 144 14.88 17.81 2.09
CA ALA A 144 14.08 16.86 1.36
C ALA A 144 13.05 17.52 0.43
N GLN A 145 12.66 18.77 0.67
CA GLN A 145 11.62 19.47 -0.08
C GLN A 145 11.88 19.52 -1.59
N PRO A 146 13.07 19.89 -2.09
CA PRO A 146 13.36 19.88 -3.52
C PRO A 146 13.26 18.47 -4.15
N VAL A 147 13.56 17.42 -3.38
CA VAL A 147 13.40 16.03 -3.85
C VAL A 147 11.93 15.68 -4.03
N ILE A 148 11.08 16.09 -3.08
CA ILE A 148 9.63 15.88 -3.16
C ILE A 148 9.04 16.65 -4.35
N GLU A 149 9.47 17.88 -4.58
CA GLU A 149 9.03 18.69 -5.72
C GLU A 149 9.46 18.05 -7.04
N ARG A 150 10.72 17.64 -7.17
CA ARG A 150 11.23 16.95 -8.36
C ARG A 150 10.51 15.62 -8.60
N PHE A 151 10.14 14.89 -7.56
CA PHE A 151 9.35 13.65 -7.69
C PHE A 151 7.94 13.94 -8.20
N ARG A 152 7.30 15.01 -7.75
CA ARG A 152 5.99 15.45 -8.27
C ARG A 152 6.08 15.82 -9.75
N ASP A 153 7.13 16.58 -10.14
CA ASP A 153 7.34 16.96 -11.53
C ASP A 153 7.61 15.74 -12.41
N TYR A 154 8.40 14.78 -11.90
CA TYR A 154 8.61 13.50 -12.58
C TYR A 154 7.30 12.73 -12.79
N LYS A 155 6.47 12.60 -11.77
CA LYS A 155 5.16 11.94 -11.91
C LYS A 155 4.31 12.63 -12.97
N ARG A 156 4.27 13.97 -12.95
CA ARG A 156 3.51 14.76 -13.91
C ARG A 156 4.03 14.57 -15.34
N SER A 157 5.33 14.65 -15.57
CA SER A 157 5.93 14.47 -16.90
C SER A 157 5.82 13.04 -17.43
N ALA A 158 5.82 12.05 -16.53
CA ALA A 158 5.64 10.63 -16.86
C ALA A 158 4.16 10.22 -16.97
N ALA A 159 3.21 11.16 -16.82
CA ALA A 159 1.78 10.89 -16.72
C ALA A 159 1.40 9.83 -15.67
N LEU A 160 2.12 9.80 -14.56
CA LEU A 160 1.91 8.88 -13.45
C LEU A 160 1.12 9.59 -12.36
N LEU A 161 0.01 9.01 -11.95
CA LEU A 161 -0.82 9.48 -10.85
C LEU A 161 -0.96 8.36 -9.82
N ASP A 162 -0.78 8.68 -8.55
CA ASP A 162 -1.24 7.84 -7.46
C ASP A 162 -2.64 8.28 -6.97
N PHE A 163 -3.22 7.51 -6.05
CA PHE A 163 -4.55 7.81 -5.54
C PHE A 163 -4.62 9.16 -4.82
N ASP A 164 -3.55 9.54 -4.12
CA ASP A 164 -3.49 10.83 -3.43
C ASP A 164 -3.46 11.99 -4.43
N ASP A 165 -2.70 11.86 -5.52
CA ASP A 165 -2.67 12.87 -6.59
C ASP A 165 -4.07 13.13 -7.16
N LEU A 166 -4.88 12.08 -7.38
CA LEU A 166 -6.25 12.21 -7.87
C LEU A 166 -7.14 12.98 -6.90
N ILE A 167 -7.04 12.69 -5.60
CA ILE A 167 -7.83 13.37 -4.57
C ILE A 167 -7.40 14.84 -4.45
N PHE A 168 -6.09 15.11 -4.42
CA PHE A 168 -5.57 16.48 -4.39
C PHE A 168 -5.97 17.26 -5.64
N ALA A 169 -5.82 16.68 -6.84
CA ALA A 169 -6.18 17.34 -8.08
C ALA A 169 -7.69 17.65 -8.14
N ALA A 170 -8.55 16.71 -7.74
CA ALA A 170 -9.99 16.91 -7.68
C ALA A 170 -10.38 18.04 -6.70
N ARG A 171 -9.76 18.06 -5.49
CA ARG A 171 -9.98 19.09 -4.49
C ARG A 171 -9.54 20.46 -5.01
N ASP A 172 -8.33 20.57 -5.59
CA ASP A 172 -7.76 21.81 -6.09
C ASP A 172 -8.59 22.34 -7.27
N LEU A 173 -9.00 21.46 -8.20
CA LEU A 173 -9.87 21.81 -9.31
C LEU A 173 -11.20 22.43 -8.84
N LEU A 174 -11.84 21.83 -7.83
CA LEU A 174 -13.11 22.36 -7.28
C LEU A 174 -12.91 23.63 -6.44
N ARG A 175 -11.74 23.80 -5.83
CA ARG A 175 -11.42 24.98 -5.03
C ARG A 175 -11.09 26.18 -5.91
N ASP A 176 -10.22 25.98 -6.92
CA ASP A 176 -9.57 27.06 -7.64
C ASP A 176 -10.32 27.45 -8.93
N HIS A 177 -11.24 26.61 -9.43
CA HIS A 177 -11.95 26.81 -10.70
C HIS A 177 -13.48 26.79 -10.53
N ASP A 178 -14.06 27.95 -10.20
CA ASP A 178 -15.49 28.11 -9.97
C ASP A 178 -16.36 27.67 -11.17
N ALA A 179 -15.91 27.90 -12.41
CA ALA A 179 -16.65 27.50 -13.61
C ALA A 179 -16.73 25.97 -13.74
N VAL A 180 -15.62 25.27 -13.46
CA VAL A 180 -15.59 23.80 -13.47
C VAL A 180 -16.43 23.23 -12.34
N ARG A 181 -16.33 23.83 -11.15
CA ARG A 181 -17.15 23.44 -10.00
C ARG A 181 -18.64 23.57 -10.32
N ALA A 182 -19.06 24.70 -10.92
CA ALA A 182 -20.46 24.93 -11.30
C ALA A 182 -20.95 23.94 -12.37
N ALA A 183 -20.12 23.63 -13.38
CA ALA A 183 -20.43 22.65 -14.41
C ALA A 183 -20.59 21.23 -13.82
N LEU A 184 -19.69 20.81 -12.94
CA LEU A 184 -19.79 19.52 -12.25
C LEU A 184 -20.98 19.47 -11.29
N ALA A 185 -21.26 20.56 -10.58
CA ALA A 185 -22.43 20.68 -9.69
C ALA A 185 -23.75 20.57 -10.45
N SER A 186 -23.81 21.04 -11.70
CA SER A 186 -25.01 20.88 -12.55
C SER A 186 -25.14 19.45 -13.08
N ARG A 187 -24.04 18.75 -13.29
CA ARG A 187 -24.04 17.35 -13.74
C ARG A 187 -24.43 16.37 -12.64
N PHE A 188 -24.00 16.66 -11.39
CA PHE A 188 -24.27 15.82 -10.23
C PHE A 188 -25.30 16.49 -9.33
N ALA A 189 -26.61 16.30 -9.66
CA ALA A 189 -27.70 16.87 -8.90
C ALA A 189 -27.79 16.30 -7.47
N HIS A 190 -27.50 15.03 -7.31
CA HIS A 190 -27.54 14.30 -6.05
C HIS A 190 -26.26 13.47 -5.88
N VAL A 191 -25.62 13.60 -4.73
CA VAL A 191 -24.45 12.82 -4.32
C VAL A 191 -24.81 12.05 -3.05
N LEU A 192 -24.71 10.72 -3.12
CA LEU A 192 -24.97 9.82 -2.02
C LEU A 192 -23.66 9.18 -1.60
N VAL A 193 -23.29 9.33 -0.34
CA VAL A 193 -22.06 8.80 0.24
C VAL A 193 -22.42 7.82 1.33
N ASP A 194 -22.01 6.58 1.17
CA ASP A 194 -22.10 5.53 2.19
C ASP A 194 -20.77 5.40 2.95
N GLU A 195 -20.82 4.83 4.15
CA GLU A 195 -19.66 4.67 5.04
C GLU A 195 -18.88 5.98 5.26
N PHE A 196 -19.59 7.10 5.38
CA PHE A 196 -18.99 8.43 5.43
C PHE A 196 -17.95 8.60 6.54
N GLN A 197 -18.02 7.83 7.63
CA GLN A 197 -17.02 7.86 8.72
C GLN A 197 -15.61 7.38 8.28
N ASP A 198 -15.48 6.79 7.09
CA ASP A 198 -14.20 6.31 6.55
C ASP A 198 -13.57 7.27 5.54
N THR A 199 -14.21 8.42 5.31
CA THR A 199 -13.69 9.45 4.42
C THR A 199 -12.56 10.24 5.08
N ASP A 200 -11.59 10.66 4.27
CA ASP A 200 -10.57 11.61 4.69
C ASP A 200 -11.10 13.07 4.61
N PRO A 201 -10.41 14.03 5.25
CA PRO A 201 -10.82 15.43 5.22
C PRO A 201 -10.89 16.04 3.81
N LEU A 202 -10.04 15.61 2.86
CA LEU A 202 -10.04 16.12 1.49
C LEU A 202 -11.25 15.63 0.70
N GLN A 203 -11.61 14.36 0.88
CA GLN A 203 -12.84 13.80 0.28
C GLN A 203 -14.09 14.52 0.80
N THR A 204 -14.12 14.79 2.11
CA THR A 204 -15.19 15.58 2.72
C THR A 204 -15.28 16.97 2.09
N GLU A 205 -14.16 17.66 1.91
CA GLU A 205 -14.09 18.95 1.24
C GLU A 205 -14.60 18.88 -0.21
N ILE A 206 -14.20 17.84 -0.97
CA ILE A 206 -14.66 17.62 -2.35
C ILE A 206 -16.18 17.51 -2.40
N PHE A 207 -16.80 16.70 -1.53
CA PHE A 207 -18.25 16.55 -1.50
C PHE A 207 -18.95 17.88 -1.20
N TRP A 208 -18.42 18.63 -0.24
CA TRP A 208 -18.98 19.93 0.15
C TRP A 208 -18.92 20.96 -0.98
N ARG A 209 -17.77 21.06 -1.66
CA ARG A 209 -17.56 21.98 -2.77
C ARG A 209 -18.41 21.61 -4.00
N LEU A 210 -18.60 20.30 -4.23
CA LEU A 210 -19.41 19.81 -5.34
C LEU A 210 -20.92 20.05 -5.11
N CYS A 211 -21.39 19.88 -3.87
CA CYS A 211 -22.82 19.92 -3.54
C CYS A 211 -23.29 21.25 -2.96
N GLY A 212 -22.36 22.12 -2.57
CA GLY A 212 -22.66 23.39 -1.92
C GLY A 212 -22.46 24.60 -2.82
N ASP A 213 -23.23 25.65 -2.53
CA ASP A 213 -23.03 26.97 -3.09
C ASP A 213 -22.28 27.86 -2.11
N ARG A 214 -21.40 28.68 -2.67
CA ARG A 214 -20.60 29.59 -1.86
C ARG A 214 -21.45 30.75 -1.35
N THR A 215 -21.45 30.96 -0.04
CA THR A 215 -22.07 32.14 0.56
C THR A 215 -21.30 33.42 0.19
N THR A 216 -22.00 34.53 -0.05
CA THR A 216 -21.36 35.79 -0.36
C THR A 216 -20.46 36.23 0.79
N GLY A 217 -19.16 36.43 0.52
CA GLY A 217 -18.15 36.76 1.52
C GLY A 217 -17.44 35.58 2.20
N ALA A 218 -17.82 34.33 1.89
CA ALA A 218 -17.15 33.15 2.40
C ALA A 218 -15.72 33.01 1.87
N SER A 219 -14.81 32.48 2.70
CA SER A 219 -13.44 32.18 2.28
C SER A 219 -13.40 31.03 1.28
N HIS A 220 -12.52 31.12 0.27
CA HIS A 220 -12.27 30.01 -0.62
C HIS A 220 -11.70 28.77 0.09
N ASP A 221 -10.99 28.99 1.18
CA ASP A 221 -10.27 27.95 1.89
C ASP A 221 -11.12 27.19 2.91
N ASP A 222 -12.22 27.81 3.42
CA ASP A 222 -13.11 27.15 4.36
C ASP A 222 -14.32 26.52 3.65
N TRP A 223 -14.27 25.24 3.43
CA TRP A 223 -15.33 24.49 2.79
C TRP A 223 -16.62 24.43 3.64
N THR A 224 -16.54 24.56 4.94
CA THR A 224 -17.73 24.51 5.83
C THR A 224 -18.66 25.70 5.66
N GLU A 225 -18.17 26.78 5.06
CA GLU A 225 -18.96 27.97 4.72
C GLU A 225 -19.81 27.79 3.43
N PHE A 226 -19.64 26.67 2.71
CA PHE A 226 -20.50 26.36 1.56
C PHE A 226 -21.85 25.84 2.05
N HIS A 227 -22.91 26.44 1.54
CA HIS A 227 -24.30 26.05 1.85
C HIS A 227 -24.73 24.92 0.92
N ILE A 228 -24.98 23.74 1.47
CA ILE A 228 -25.38 22.56 0.69
C ILE A 228 -26.75 22.84 0.05
N ARG A 229 -26.81 22.65 -1.27
CA ARG A 229 -28.09 22.79 -2.02
C ARG A 229 -29.08 21.75 -1.53
N PRO A 230 -30.39 22.09 -1.42
CA PRO A 230 -31.41 21.15 -0.96
C PRO A 230 -31.40 19.84 -1.75
N GLY A 231 -31.23 18.71 -1.06
CA GLY A 231 -31.20 17.38 -1.66
C GLY A 231 -29.90 17.02 -2.40
N ALA A 232 -28.90 17.91 -2.49
CA ALA A 232 -27.67 17.64 -3.27
C ALA A 232 -26.73 16.65 -2.59
N LEU A 233 -26.67 16.57 -1.27
CA LEU A 233 -25.76 15.71 -0.54
C LEU A 233 -26.50 14.87 0.50
N PHE A 234 -26.34 13.57 0.45
CA PHE A 234 -26.85 12.62 1.40
C PHE A 234 -25.71 11.75 1.92
N LEU A 235 -25.43 11.83 3.23
CA LEU A 235 -24.34 11.12 3.89
C LEU A 235 -24.90 10.06 4.84
N VAL A 236 -24.43 8.84 4.72
CA VAL A 236 -24.74 7.74 5.65
C VAL A 236 -23.45 7.27 6.30
N GLY A 237 -23.48 7.11 7.63
CA GLY A 237 -22.31 6.62 8.34
C GLY A 237 -22.53 6.43 9.82
N ASP A 238 -21.81 5.51 10.40
CA ASP A 238 -21.76 5.27 11.84
C ASP A 238 -20.36 5.60 12.39
N PRO A 239 -20.16 6.72 13.06
CA PRO A 239 -18.83 7.13 13.55
C PRO A 239 -18.25 6.16 14.59
N LYS A 240 -19.09 5.30 15.22
CA LYS A 240 -18.62 4.21 16.09
C LYS A 240 -17.89 3.11 15.30
N GLN A 241 -18.02 3.09 13.95
CA GLN A 241 -17.37 2.15 13.04
C GLN A 241 -16.21 2.78 12.26
N ALA A 242 -15.73 3.96 12.64
CA ALA A 242 -14.57 4.62 12.04
C ALA A 242 -13.28 3.93 12.44
N ILE A 243 -12.72 3.08 11.57
CA ILE A 243 -11.56 2.22 11.83
C ILE A 243 -10.50 2.28 10.72
N TYR A 244 -10.49 3.34 9.89
CA TYR A 244 -9.56 3.50 8.78
C TYR A 244 -8.64 4.73 8.93
N ARG A 245 -8.27 5.09 10.18
CA ARG A 245 -7.32 6.17 10.45
C ARG A 245 -6.00 5.99 9.71
N PHE A 246 -5.50 4.76 9.60
CA PHE A 246 -4.27 4.43 8.87
C PHE A 246 -4.38 4.67 7.35
N ARG A 247 -5.59 4.81 6.80
CA ARG A 247 -5.87 5.20 5.40
C ARG A 247 -6.20 6.68 5.22
N GLY A 248 -6.00 7.50 6.26
CA GLY A 248 -6.29 8.93 6.18
C GLY A 248 -7.67 9.33 6.71
N ALA A 249 -8.58 8.38 6.98
CA ALA A 249 -9.88 8.69 7.57
C ALA A 249 -9.75 9.45 8.88
N ASP A 250 -10.63 10.41 9.11
CA ASP A 250 -10.61 11.26 10.30
C ASP A 250 -12.02 11.48 10.85
N VAL A 251 -12.24 10.99 12.07
CA VAL A 251 -13.51 11.18 12.79
C VAL A 251 -13.80 12.66 13.02
N ALA A 252 -12.77 13.51 13.12
CA ALA A 252 -12.95 14.94 13.25
C ALA A 252 -13.64 15.55 12.02
N ALA A 253 -13.32 15.08 10.81
CA ALA A 253 -14.00 15.51 9.58
C ALA A 253 -15.50 15.12 9.59
N TYR A 254 -15.81 13.90 10.07
CA TYR A 254 -17.21 13.49 10.27
C TYR A 254 -17.95 14.41 11.24
N ILE A 255 -17.34 14.71 12.39
CA ILE A 255 -17.95 15.59 13.41
C ILE A 255 -18.12 17.00 12.85
N GLN A 256 -17.16 17.51 12.08
CA GLN A 256 -17.22 18.83 11.45
C GLN A 256 -18.35 18.89 10.41
N ALA A 257 -18.44 17.88 9.54
CA ALA A 257 -19.52 17.76 8.55
C ALA A 257 -20.90 17.72 9.23
N ARG A 258 -21.04 16.90 10.28
CA ARG A 258 -22.28 16.84 11.06
C ARG A 258 -22.67 18.20 11.67
N ARG A 259 -21.69 18.94 12.20
CA ARG A 259 -21.92 20.29 12.73
C ARG A 259 -22.33 21.26 11.64
N ALA A 260 -21.68 21.21 10.47
CA ALA A 260 -22.04 22.06 9.34
C ALA A 260 -23.48 21.81 8.89
N PHE A 261 -23.93 20.55 8.81
CA PHE A 261 -25.34 20.24 8.52
C PHE A 261 -26.31 20.79 9.59
N LEU A 262 -26.02 20.56 10.87
CA LEU A 262 -26.87 21.06 11.96
C LEU A 262 -26.94 22.59 12.02
N THR A 263 -25.89 23.29 11.55
CA THR A 263 -25.88 24.77 11.46
C THR A 263 -26.74 25.24 10.32
N GLN A 264 -26.84 24.50 9.22
CA GLN A 264 -27.64 24.84 8.06
C GLN A 264 -29.13 24.50 8.27
N ALA A 265 -29.41 23.35 8.90
CA ALA A 265 -30.79 22.91 9.19
C ALA A 265 -30.77 21.97 10.41
N ALA A 266 -31.48 22.31 11.47
CA ALA A 266 -31.46 21.57 12.76
C ALA A 266 -31.92 20.11 12.65
N ASP A 267 -32.80 19.82 11.70
CA ASP A 267 -33.44 18.52 11.44
C ASP A 267 -32.81 17.75 10.26
N SER A 268 -31.65 18.20 9.77
CA SER A 268 -30.92 17.54 8.66
C SER A 268 -30.17 16.29 9.05
N VAL A 269 -29.95 16.03 10.36
CA VAL A 269 -29.25 14.87 10.88
C VAL A 269 -30.24 13.92 11.56
N LEU A 270 -30.44 12.77 10.93
CA LEU A 270 -31.40 11.75 11.39
C LEU A 270 -30.65 10.58 12.04
N PRO A 271 -30.93 10.24 13.30
CA PRO A 271 -30.38 9.06 13.95
C PRO A 271 -31.10 7.79 13.50
N ILE A 272 -30.35 6.71 13.28
CA ILE A 272 -30.89 5.36 13.07
C ILE A 272 -30.42 4.50 14.24
N SER A 273 -31.31 4.04 15.11
CA SER A 273 -31.01 3.21 16.27
C SER A 273 -31.37 1.74 16.05
N THR A 274 -32.39 1.47 15.23
CA THR A 274 -32.87 0.09 15.01
C THR A 274 -31.86 -0.75 14.26
N ASN A 275 -31.41 -1.85 14.89
CA ASN A 275 -30.50 -2.81 14.32
C ASN A 275 -31.26 -4.04 13.79
N PHE A 276 -31.19 -4.28 12.50
CA PHE A 276 -31.83 -5.41 11.78
C PHE A 276 -30.89 -6.62 11.63
N ARG A 277 -29.71 -6.61 12.27
CA ARG A 277 -28.72 -7.67 12.13
C ARG A 277 -28.74 -8.61 13.30
N SER A 278 -28.48 -8.08 14.48
CA SER A 278 -28.17 -8.85 15.68
C SER A 278 -29.39 -9.07 16.56
N ARG A 279 -29.38 -10.19 17.28
CA ARG A 279 -30.38 -10.51 18.34
C ARG A 279 -30.24 -9.55 19.53
N GLU A 280 -31.35 -9.34 20.21
CA GLU A 280 -31.48 -8.43 21.34
C GLU A 280 -30.41 -8.65 22.45
N PRO A 281 -30.09 -9.88 22.91
CA PRO A 281 -29.07 -10.06 23.94
C PRO A 281 -27.66 -9.63 23.51
N ILE A 282 -27.33 -9.77 22.22
CA ILE A 282 -26.06 -9.30 21.69
C ILE A 282 -26.01 -7.77 21.78
N LEU A 283 -27.06 -7.09 21.35
CA LEU A 283 -27.12 -5.63 21.36
C LEU A 283 -27.14 -5.08 22.80
N ARG A 284 -27.83 -5.72 23.72
CA ARG A 284 -27.82 -5.37 25.13
C ARG A 284 -26.39 -5.48 25.71
N TYR A 285 -25.70 -6.57 25.41
CA TYR A 285 -24.30 -6.73 25.79
C TYR A 285 -23.41 -5.64 25.20
N VAL A 286 -23.51 -5.40 23.89
CA VAL A 286 -22.73 -4.35 23.19
C VAL A 286 -23.04 -2.97 23.77
N ASN A 287 -24.30 -2.61 23.94
CA ASN A 287 -24.68 -1.31 24.53
C ASN A 287 -24.04 -1.15 25.91
N ALA A 288 -24.16 -2.16 26.79
CA ALA A 288 -23.61 -2.10 28.15
C ALA A 288 -22.07 -1.98 28.19
N ARG A 289 -21.36 -2.59 27.24
CA ARG A 289 -19.87 -2.55 27.23
C ARG A 289 -19.31 -1.30 26.57
N PHE A 290 -20.01 -0.70 25.61
CA PHE A 290 -19.46 0.36 24.77
C PHE A 290 -20.01 1.76 25.07
N GLU A 291 -21.14 1.90 25.77
CA GLU A 291 -21.79 3.20 26.03
C GLU A 291 -20.83 4.20 26.69
N ALA A 292 -20.21 3.83 27.77
CA ALA A 292 -19.26 4.71 28.48
C ALA A 292 -17.98 4.97 27.66
N LEU A 293 -17.46 3.94 26.98
CA LEU A 293 -16.19 4.02 26.25
C LEU A 293 -16.29 4.87 24.99
N LEU A 294 -17.44 4.85 24.31
CA LEU A 294 -17.70 5.60 23.07
C LEU A 294 -18.35 6.97 23.33
N SER A 295 -18.33 7.43 24.57
CA SER A 295 -18.88 8.73 24.94
C SER A 295 -18.03 9.92 24.50
N VAL A 296 -18.64 11.08 24.38
CA VAL A 296 -17.95 12.34 24.02
C VAL A 296 -16.90 12.73 25.06
N GLU A 297 -17.14 12.45 26.34
CA GLU A 297 -16.24 12.70 27.45
C GLU A 297 -14.90 11.97 27.28
N ASN A 298 -14.93 10.81 26.62
CA ASN A 298 -13.75 10.02 26.28
C ASN A 298 -13.11 10.40 24.93
N GLY A 299 -13.52 11.54 24.36
CA GLY A 299 -13.02 12.03 23.08
C GLY A 299 -13.49 11.19 21.88
N GLN A 300 -14.58 10.46 22.04
CA GLN A 300 -15.22 9.68 21.00
C GLN A 300 -16.39 10.46 20.36
N PRO A 301 -16.91 10.02 19.21
CA PRO A 301 -17.97 10.76 18.51
C PRO A 301 -19.34 10.77 19.20
N GLY A 302 -19.48 10.07 20.31
CA GLY A 302 -20.73 9.85 21.04
C GLY A 302 -21.35 8.48 20.77
N PHE A 303 -22.13 7.99 21.72
CA PHE A 303 -22.80 6.70 21.63
C PHE A 303 -24.30 6.86 21.50
N THR A 304 -24.87 6.14 20.56
CA THR A 304 -26.33 5.93 20.46
C THR A 304 -26.58 4.45 20.64
N ALA A 305 -27.37 4.08 21.64
CA ALA A 305 -27.73 2.68 21.89
C ALA A 305 -28.45 2.09 20.67
N LEU A 306 -28.20 0.82 20.44
CA LEU A 306 -28.85 0.07 19.35
C LEU A 306 -30.11 -0.61 19.89
N ASP A 307 -31.21 -0.42 19.17
CA ASP A 307 -32.50 -1.07 19.43
C ASP A 307 -32.61 -2.32 18.57
N ALA A 308 -33.04 -3.44 19.18
CA ALA A 308 -33.12 -4.70 18.46
C ALA A 308 -34.41 -4.83 17.64
N PHE A 309 -34.27 -5.19 16.37
CA PHE A 309 -35.41 -5.67 15.58
C PHE A 309 -35.70 -7.15 15.86
N HIS A 310 -34.67 -7.97 16.06
CA HIS A 310 -34.80 -9.40 16.31
C HIS A 310 -34.76 -9.72 17.80
N PRO A 311 -35.77 -10.41 18.36
CA PRO A 311 -35.81 -10.81 19.76
C PRO A 311 -34.71 -11.82 20.10
N ALA A 312 -34.58 -12.15 21.39
CA ALA A 312 -33.75 -13.23 21.86
C ALA A 312 -34.14 -14.59 21.20
N ARG A 313 -33.24 -15.53 21.22
CA ARG A 313 -33.53 -16.92 20.81
C ARG A 313 -34.33 -17.59 21.93
N ASP A 314 -35.29 -18.44 21.56
CA ASP A 314 -36.09 -19.22 22.51
C ASP A 314 -35.30 -20.38 23.15
N ASP A 315 -34.25 -20.83 22.48
CA ASP A 315 -33.58 -22.11 22.75
C ASP A 315 -32.06 -22.05 22.75
N GLY A 316 -31.46 -20.93 23.09
CA GLY A 316 -30.00 -20.85 23.12
C GLY A 316 -29.40 -19.57 23.61
N LEU A 317 -28.10 -19.60 23.87
CA LEU A 317 -27.33 -18.43 24.24
C LEU A 317 -27.06 -17.56 23.00
N CYS A 318 -27.13 -16.26 23.19
CA CYS A 318 -26.71 -15.30 22.15
C CYS A 318 -25.34 -14.68 22.44
N VAL A 319 -24.90 -14.69 23.70
CA VAL A 319 -23.56 -14.28 24.13
C VAL A 319 -23.05 -15.30 25.13
N ALA A 320 -21.87 -15.86 24.92
CA ALA A 320 -21.28 -16.88 25.77
C ALA A 320 -19.76 -16.75 25.86
N ALA A 321 -19.17 -17.30 26.91
CA ALA A 321 -17.73 -17.46 27.03
C ALA A 321 -17.32 -18.87 26.62
N LEU A 322 -16.24 -19.01 25.85
CA LEU A 322 -15.56 -20.28 25.60
C LEU A 322 -14.42 -20.42 26.60
N ASP A 323 -14.52 -21.33 27.55
CA ASP A 323 -13.47 -21.61 28.53
C ASP A 323 -12.30 -22.33 27.88
N VAL A 324 -11.09 -21.75 28.06
CA VAL A 324 -9.85 -22.25 27.46
C VAL A 324 -8.82 -22.49 28.55
N ALA A 325 -8.49 -23.73 28.80
CA ALA A 325 -7.49 -24.12 29.80
C ALA A 325 -6.09 -24.14 29.18
N VAL A 326 -5.25 -23.18 29.56
CA VAL A 326 -3.86 -23.05 29.09
C VAL A 326 -2.86 -22.92 30.22
N ALA A 327 -3.29 -22.62 31.43
CA ALA A 327 -2.41 -22.42 32.58
C ALA A 327 -1.65 -23.70 32.94
N ASP A 328 -0.41 -23.54 33.37
CA ASP A 328 0.38 -24.58 34.03
C ASP A 328 0.03 -24.68 35.52
N ALA A 329 0.73 -25.52 36.24
CA ALA A 329 0.53 -25.72 37.68
C ALA A 329 0.81 -24.43 38.54
N GLU A 330 1.51 -23.43 37.94
CA GLU A 330 1.79 -22.15 38.57
C GLU A 330 0.81 -21.06 38.11
N GLY A 331 -0.22 -21.36 37.32
CA GLY A 331 -1.18 -20.42 36.80
C GLY A 331 -0.63 -19.53 35.68
N LYS A 332 0.41 -19.98 34.95
CA LYS A 332 1.08 -19.24 33.88
C LYS A 332 1.00 -20.00 32.57
N ALA A 333 1.08 -19.28 31.47
CA ALA A 333 1.26 -19.86 30.15
C ALA A 333 2.15 -18.95 29.28
N SER A 334 3.03 -19.56 28.46
CA SER A 334 3.77 -18.84 27.43
C SER A 334 2.79 -18.28 26.37
N ALA A 335 3.21 -17.25 25.64
CA ALA A 335 2.37 -16.66 24.59
C ALA A 335 1.98 -17.69 23.50
N ASP A 336 2.91 -18.59 23.16
CA ASP A 336 2.62 -19.66 22.19
C ASP A 336 1.59 -20.65 22.72
N ARG A 337 1.75 -21.09 23.99
CA ARG A 337 0.79 -22.00 24.61
C ARG A 337 -0.62 -21.36 24.69
N GLN A 338 -0.71 -20.06 24.99
CA GLN A 338 -1.99 -19.35 25.00
C GLN A 338 -2.67 -19.40 23.62
N ARG A 339 -1.92 -19.09 22.57
CA ARG A 339 -2.43 -19.07 21.19
C ARG A 339 -2.79 -20.46 20.67
N ASP A 340 -1.91 -21.45 20.90
CA ASP A 340 -2.16 -22.83 20.47
C ASP A 340 -3.36 -23.42 21.20
N GLY A 341 -3.47 -23.20 22.52
CA GLY A 341 -4.61 -23.67 23.32
C GLY A 341 -5.92 -22.98 22.91
N GLU A 342 -5.89 -21.68 22.64
CA GLU A 342 -7.07 -20.97 22.15
C GLU A 342 -7.47 -21.46 20.76
N ALA A 343 -6.51 -21.66 19.85
CA ALA A 343 -6.77 -22.14 18.48
C ALA A 343 -7.40 -23.54 18.51
N GLU A 344 -6.89 -24.46 19.34
CA GLU A 344 -7.45 -25.80 19.50
C GLU A 344 -8.87 -25.78 20.08
N ALA A 345 -9.10 -24.99 21.13
CA ALA A 345 -10.42 -24.87 21.75
C ALA A 345 -11.47 -24.28 20.79
N VAL A 346 -11.05 -23.25 20.02
CA VAL A 346 -11.92 -22.64 19.00
C VAL A 346 -12.20 -23.60 17.85
N ALA A 347 -11.21 -24.36 17.38
CA ALA A 347 -11.41 -25.35 16.34
C ALA A 347 -12.31 -26.50 16.80
N GLU A 348 -12.18 -26.93 18.05
CA GLU A 348 -13.08 -27.92 18.68
C GLU A 348 -14.53 -27.39 18.76
N MET A 349 -14.70 -26.15 19.20
CA MET A 349 -16.00 -25.48 19.21
C MET A 349 -16.61 -25.44 17.81
N CYS A 350 -15.85 -25.03 16.80
CA CYS A 350 -16.34 -25.00 15.42
C CYS A 350 -16.78 -26.39 14.94
N ALA A 351 -15.98 -27.43 15.22
CA ALA A 351 -16.32 -28.79 14.86
C ALA A 351 -17.65 -29.27 15.47
N ARG A 352 -17.88 -28.95 16.74
CA ARG A 352 -19.13 -29.34 17.44
C ARG A 352 -20.32 -28.49 17.01
N LEU A 353 -20.16 -27.23 16.67
CA LEU A 353 -21.26 -26.36 16.21
C LEU A 353 -21.70 -26.69 14.79
N ILE A 354 -20.77 -27.04 13.92
CA ILE A 354 -21.09 -27.41 12.53
C ILE A 354 -22.01 -28.65 12.52
N SER A 355 -23.06 -28.58 11.74
CA SER A 355 -24.12 -29.60 11.60
C SER A 355 -25.01 -29.81 12.85
N SER A 356 -24.63 -29.32 14.02
CA SER A 356 -25.34 -29.57 15.27
C SER A 356 -26.10 -28.36 15.79
N GLU A 357 -25.53 -27.16 15.68
CA GLU A 357 -26.17 -25.91 16.11
C GLU A 357 -27.19 -25.47 15.07
N ALA A 358 -28.37 -25.06 15.52
CA ALA A 358 -29.40 -24.59 14.62
C ALA A 358 -29.28 -23.04 14.46
N ILE A 359 -29.17 -22.59 13.24
CA ILE A 359 -29.18 -21.17 12.88
C ILE A 359 -30.39 -20.84 12.00
N ILE A 360 -30.74 -19.56 11.92
CA ILE A 360 -31.81 -19.09 11.04
C ILE A 360 -31.24 -18.63 9.72
N ASP A 361 -31.68 -19.28 8.64
CA ASP A 361 -31.34 -18.85 7.29
C ASP A 361 -32.00 -17.49 6.99
N ARG A 362 -31.22 -16.52 6.54
CA ARG A 362 -31.71 -15.15 6.31
C ARG A 362 -32.70 -15.06 5.15
N LYS A 363 -32.55 -15.93 4.14
CA LYS A 363 -33.38 -15.86 2.93
C LYS A 363 -34.72 -16.53 3.12
N SER A 364 -34.75 -17.72 3.74
CA SER A 364 -35.96 -18.51 3.96
C SER A 364 -36.64 -18.19 5.29
N GLY A 365 -35.89 -17.67 6.29
CA GLY A 365 -36.38 -17.52 7.66
C GLY A 365 -36.48 -18.85 8.42
N GLU A 366 -36.09 -19.97 7.82
CA GLU A 366 -36.17 -21.30 8.39
C GLU A 366 -34.93 -21.67 9.18
N ARG A 367 -35.10 -22.57 10.15
CA ARG A 367 -33.99 -23.16 10.89
C ARG A 367 -33.25 -24.18 10.04
N ARG A 368 -31.94 -24.11 10.02
CA ARG A 368 -31.07 -25.11 9.42
C ARG A 368 -29.84 -25.38 10.27
N PRO A 369 -29.17 -26.52 10.07
CA PRO A 369 -27.89 -26.81 10.71
C PRO A 369 -26.85 -25.74 10.36
N CYS A 370 -25.95 -25.46 11.31
CA CYS A 370 -24.82 -24.59 11.12
C CYS A 370 -23.85 -25.19 10.08
N LYS A 371 -23.37 -24.35 9.22
CA LYS A 371 -22.37 -24.67 8.19
C LYS A 371 -21.06 -23.92 8.47
N PRO A 372 -19.92 -24.35 7.90
CA PRO A 372 -18.65 -23.64 8.11
C PRO A 372 -18.71 -22.14 7.80
N GLY A 373 -19.40 -21.75 6.73
CA GLY A 373 -19.57 -20.35 6.31
C GLY A 373 -20.40 -19.48 7.26
N ASP A 374 -21.06 -20.07 8.24
CA ASP A 374 -21.82 -19.34 9.27
C ASP A 374 -20.95 -18.83 10.42
N ILE A 375 -19.69 -19.27 10.51
CA ILE A 375 -18.77 -18.98 11.59
C ILE A 375 -17.67 -18.03 11.11
N ALA A 376 -17.43 -16.98 11.88
CA ALA A 376 -16.30 -16.07 11.65
C ALA A 376 -15.40 -15.95 12.88
N LEU A 377 -14.13 -16.14 12.69
CA LEU A 377 -13.07 -15.90 13.65
C LEU A 377 -12.42 -14.54 13.33
N LEU A 378 -12.53 -13.59 14.25
CA LEU A 378 -12.10 -12.21 14.02
C LEU A 378 -10.93 -11.84 14.94
N ALA A 379 -9.75 -11.62 14.37
CA ALA A 379 -8.57 -11.25 15.15
C ALA A 379 -8.24 -9.75 15.04
N PRO A 380 -7.66 -9.13 16.07
CA PRO A 380 -7.21 -7.75 16.03
C PRO A 380 -6.14 -7.51 14.96
N THR A 381 -5.26 -8.47 14.73
CA THR A 381 -4.15 -8.40 13.79
C THR A 381 -4.04 -9.70 12.99
N GLY A 382 -3.39 -9.63 11.83
CA GLY A 382 -3.14 -10.81 10.99
C GLY A 382 -2.02 -11.74 11.50
N SER A 383 -1.33 -11.37 12.57
CA SER A 383 -0.25 -12.17 13.14
C SER A 383 -0.82 -13.41 13.83
N ASP A 384 -0.14 -14.53 13.69
CA ASP A 384 -0.47 -15.83 14.33
C ASP A 384 -1.82 -16.48 13.91
N LEU A 385 -2.56 -15.91 12.96
CA LEU A 385 -3.82 -16.49 12.48
C LEU A 385 -3.64 -17.88 11.83
N TRP A 386 -2.47 -18.18 11.32
CA TRP A 386 -2.14 -19.48 10.79
C TRP A 386 -2.31 -20.64 11.81
N ARG A 387 -2.25 -20.34 13.12
CA ARG A 387 -2.47 -21.35 14.18
C ARG A 387 -3.93 -21.82 14.21
N TYR A 388 -4.85 -20.87 14.08
CA TYR A 388 -6.30 -21.19 13.98
C TYR A 388 -6.62 -21.92 12.69
N GLU A 389 -6.02 -21.48 11.58
CA GLU A 389 -6.14 -22.14 10.29
C GLU A 389 -5.68 -23.61 10.39
N GLU A 390 -4.50 -23.86 10.95
CA GLU A 390 -3.95 -25.20 11.11
C GLU A 390 -4.79 -26.08 12.06
N ALA A 391 -5.33 -25.51 13.13
CA ALA A 391 -6.19 -26.22 14.07
C ALA A 391 -7.52 -26.61 13.43
N LEU A 392 -8.12 -25.75 12.60
CA LEU A 392 -9.33 -26.05 11.84
C LEU A 392 -9.06 -27.09 10.75
N GLU A 393 -7.96 -26.94 10.01
CA GLU A 393 -7.55 -27.88 8.97
C GLU A 393 -7.31 -29.30 9.51
N ARG A 394 -6.68 -29.43 10.69
CA ARG A 394 -6.51 -30.72 11.34
C ARG A 394 -7.82 -31.44 11.63
N ARG A 395 -8.93 -30.71 11.75
CA ARG A 395 -10.29 -31.23 11.93
C ARG A 395 -11.08 -31.33 10.63
N GLY A 396 -10.45 -31.13 9.48
CA GLY A 396 -11.11 -31.18 8.18
C GLY A 396 -12.09 -30.04 7.90
N ILE A 397 -12.01 -28.93 8.68
CA ILE A 397 -12.88 -27.77 8.49
C ILE A 397 -12.25 -26.83 7.46
N PRO A 398 -12.96 -26.50 6.37
CA PRO A 398 -12.47 -25.58 5.38
C PRO A 398 -12.39 -24.15 5.95
N VAL A 399 -11.33 -23.40 5.58
CA VAL A 399 -11.05 -22.05 6.10
C VAL A 399 -10.87 -21.07 4.97
N ALA A 400 -11.62 -19.97 5.01
CA ALA A 400 -11.41 -18.80 4.13
C ALA A 400 -10.66 -17.73 4.91
N THR A 401 -9.40 -17.48 4.57
CA THR A 401 -8.57 -16.50 5.26
C THR A 401 -8.10 -15.38 4.34
N GLN A 402 -8.03 -14.15 4.86
CA GLN A 402 -7.35 -13.02 4.22
C GLN A 402 -6.01 -12.70 4.89
N ALA A 403 -5.69 -13.36 5.98
CA ALA A 403 -4.53 -13.09 6.83
C ALA A 403 -3.76 -14.37 7.22
N GLY A 404 -3.86 -15.44 6.40
CA GLY A 404 -3.14 -16.70 6.60
C GLY A 404 -1.63 -16.57 6.52
N LYS A 405 -0.94 -17.70 6.39
CA LYS A 405 0.53 -17.76 6.24
C LYS A 405 1.06 -16.84 5.13
N GLY A 406 0.18 -16.45 4.21
CA GLY A 406 0.48 -15.69 3.01
C GLY A 406 0.95 -16.59 1.87
N LEU A 407 0.63 -16.20 0.65
CA LEU A 407 0.89 -16.97 -0.57
C LEU A 407 2.33 -17.51 -0.62
N PHE A 408 3.31 -16.67 -0.32
CA PHE A 408 4.74 -17.01 -0.46
C PHE A 408 5.29 -17.96 0.61
N ARG A 409 4.55 -18.20 1.69
CA ARG A 409 4.92 -19.17 2.74
C ARG A 409 4.33 -20.55 2.51
N ARG A 410 3.44 -20.69 1.53
CA ARG A 410 2.87 -21.99 1.17
C ARG A 410 3.86 -22.83 0.41
N GLN A 411 3.96 -24.11 0.78
CA GLN A 411 4.94 -25.04 0.21
C GLN A 411 4.77 -25.18 -1.32
N GLU A 412 3.55 -25.30 -1.80
CA GLU A 412 3.25 -25.40 -3.23
C GLU A 412 3.75 -24.17 -4.01
N ILE A 413 3.76 -22.99 -3.38
CA ILE A 413 4.24 -21.75 -3.98
C ILE A 413 5.76 -21.67 -3.91
N GLN A 414 6.37 -22.08 -2.80
CA GLN A 414 7.84 -22.18 -2.69
C GLN A 414 8.40 -23.12 -3.75
N ASP A 415 7.74 -24.23 -3.99
CA ASP A 415 8.11 -25.20 -5.03
C ASP A 415 7.96 -24.57 -6.43
N LEU A 416 6.90 -23.82 -6.69
CA LEU A 416 6.73 -23.07 -7.95
C LEU A 416 7.75 -21.93 -8.12
N ILE A 417 8.15 -21.26 -7.04
CA ILE A 417 9.25 -20.27 -7.07
C ILE A 417 10.55 -20.97 -7.44
N ALA A 418 10.87 -22.09 -6.82
CA ALA A 418 12.06 -22.87 -7.15
C ALA A 418 12.05 -23.31 -8.62
N LEU A 419 10.93 -23.82 -9.12
CA LEU A 419 10.73 -24.18 -10.52
C LEU A 419 10.94 -22.97 -11.47
N THR A 420 10.34 -21.84 -11.14
CA THR A 420 10.45 -20.60 -11.93
C THR A 420 11.92 -20.13 -12.00
N ARG A 421 12.63 -20.15 -10.87
CA ARG A 421 14.05 -19.78 -10.80
C ARG A 421 14.94 -20.71 -11.62
N VAL A 422 14.73 -22.02 -11.54
CA VAL A 422 15.45 -23.02 -12.35
C VAL A 422 15.24 -22.79 -13.84
N LEU A 423 14.01 -22.48 -14.24
CA LEU A 423 13.70 -22.16 -15.65
C LEU A 423 14.26 -20.78 -16.05
N ALA A 424 14.31 -19.79 -15.17
CA ALA A 424 14.83 -18.46 -15.45
C ALA A 424 16.36 -18.41 -15.51
N ASP A 425 17.04 -19.07 -14.60
CA ASP A 425 18.51 -19.13 -14.55
C ASP A 425 19.01 -20.59 -14.49
N ARG A 426 19.68 -21.01 -15.57
CA ARG A 426 20.33 -22.31 -15.64
C ARG A 426 21.30 -22.57 -14.48
N ARG A 427 21.92 -21.52 -13.94
CA ARG A 427 22.99 -21.60 -12.95
C ARG A 427 22.48 -21.60 -11.51
N ASP A 428 21.20 -21.48 -11.28
CA ASP A 428 20.61 -21.49 -9.94
C ASP A 428 20.55 -22.94 -9.40
N THR A 429 21.69 -23.40 -8.92
CA THR A 429 21.84 -24.76 -8.36
C THR A 429 21.09 -24.93 -7.04
N LEU A 430 20.89 -23.84 -6.28
CA LEU A 430 20.13 -23.87 -5.03
C LEU A 430 18.63 -24.11 -5.32
N ALA A 431 18.09 -23.39 -6.29
CA ALA A 431 16.70 -23.59 -6.71
C ALA A 431 16.50 -25.00 -7.31
N LEU A 432 17.46 -25.50 -8.08
CA LEU A 432 17.41 -26.87 -8.61
C LEU A 432 17.42 -27.91 -7.47
N GLY A 433 18.31 -27.76 -6.51
CA GLY A 433 18.35 -28.64 -5.34
C GLY A 433 17.04 -28.60 -4.52
N ALA A 434 16.49 -27.40 -4.30
CA ALA A 434 15.22 -27.21 -3.61
C ALA A 434 14.07 -27.88 -4.38
N LEU A 435 14.00 -27.72 -5.71
CA LEU A 435 12.95 -28.35 -6.53
C LEU A 435 13.05 -29.87 -6.51
N LEU A 436 14.26 -30.43 -6.67
CA LEU A 436 14.45 -31.89 -6.72
C LEU A 436 14.19 -32.55 -5.37
N ARG A 437 14.57 -31.91 -4.26
CA ARG A 437 14.29 -32.35 -2.90
C ARG A 437 12.86 -32.08 -2.48
N GLY A 438 12.28 -31.03 -3.05
CA GLY A 438 10.93 -30.59 -2.72
C GLY A 438 9.87 -31.64 -3.05
N PRO A 439 8.66 -31.49 -2.46
CA PRO A 439 7.57 -32.45 -2.60
C PRO A 439 7.09 -32.71 -4.03
N LEU A 440 7.41 -31.84 -4.96
CA LEU A 440 7.05 -32.02 -6.37
C LEU A 440 7.88 -33.11 -7.06
N VAL A 441 9.09 -33.35 -6.60
CA VAL A 441 9.98 -34.39 -7.15
C VAL A 441 10.30 -35.44 -6.09
N GLY A 442 10.63 -35.04 -4.87
CA GLY A 442 10.68 -35.91 -3.69
C GLY A 442 11.97 -36.71 -3.55
N LEU A 443 13.08 -36.26 -4.09
CA LEU A 443 14.38 -36.93 -3.88
C LEU A 443 14.88 -36.70 -2.46
N THR A 444 15.50 -37.74 -1.90
CA THR A 444 16.19 -37.64 -0.61
C THR A 444 17.55 -36.96 -0.73
N GLU A 445 18.12 -36.51 0.39
CA GLU A 445 19.46 -35.91 0.40
C GLU A 445 20.54 -36.90 -0.08
N GLU A 446 20.38 -38.16 0.26
CA GLU A 446 21.30 -39.25 -0.17
C GLU A 446 21.24 -39.44 -1.68
N GLU A 447 20.05 -39.52 -2.26
CA GLU A 447 19.88 -39.62 -3.72
C GLU A 447 20.45 -38.41 -4.47
N LEU A 448 20.28 -37.20 -3.95
CA LEU A 448 20.89 -36.00 -4.52
C LEU A 448 22.41 -36.03 -4.44
N LEU A 449 22.97 -36.48 -3.31
CA LEU A 449 24.42 -36.65 -3.15
C LEU A 449 24.97 -37.69 -4.12
N ASP A 450 24.31 -38.85 -4.26
CA ASP A 450 24.69 -39.91 -5.19
C ASP A 450 24.70 -39.41 -6.64
N ILE A 451 23.69 -38.63 -7.02
CA ILE A 451 23.62 -37.98 -8.34
C ILE A 451 24.84 -37.07 -8.53
N VAL A 452 25.10 -36.16 -7.58
CA VAL A 452 26.22 -35.21 -7.67
C VAL A 452 27.57 -35.92 -7.69
N TRP A 453 27.76 -37.00 -6.91
CA TRP A 453 28.99 -37.78 -6.86
C TRP A 453 29.25 -38.56 -8.15
N ALA A 454 28.21 -39.00 -8.83
CA ALA A 454 28.31 -39.73 -10.09
C ALA A 454 28.62 -38.80 -11.31
N LEU A 455 28.49 -37.48 -11.16
CA LEU A 455 28.75 -36.56 -12.24
C LEU A 455 30.24 -36.49 -12.63
N PRO A 456 30.55 -36.30 -13.94
CA PRO A 456 31.90 -36.11 -14.40
C PRO A 456 32.55 -34.89 -13.74
N ARG A 457 33.77 -35.05 -13.28
CA ARG A 457 34.57 -33.95 -12.68
C ARG A 457 35.36 -33.21 -13.75
N PRO A 458 35.63 -31.90 -13.57
CA PRO A 458 36.46 -31.14 -14.51
C PRO A 458 37.88 -31.78 -14.62
N GLU A 459 38.37 -31.85 -15.84
CA GLU A 459 39.76 -32.31 -16.10
C GLU A 459 40.75 -31.40 -15.35
N GLY A 460 41.69 -32.01 -14.62
CA GLY A 460 42.70 -31.29 -13.86
C GLY A 460 42.31 -30.84 -12.43
N ALA A 461 41.06 -31.06 -12.00
CA ALA A 461 40.61 -30.71 -10.66
C ALA A 461 39.73 -31.83 -10.02
N PRO A 462 40.33 -33.03 -9.77
CA PRO A 462 39.54 -34.20 -9.34
C PRO A 462 38.95 -34.06 -7.93
N GLN A 463 39.38 -33.08 -7.14
CA GLN A 463 38.82 -32.78 -5.81
C GLN A 463 37.75 -31.71 -5.83
N SER A 464 37.50 -31.05 -6.99
CA SER A 464 36.42 -30.08 -7.08
C SER A 464 35.04 -30.77 -7.11
N LEU A 465 34.04 -30.17 -6.49
CA LEU A 465 32.68 -30.65 -6.62
C LEU A 465 32.20 -30.48 -8.08
N PRO A 466 31.59 -31.51 -8.67
CA PRO A 466 31.05 -31.39 -10.00
C PRO A 466 29.90 -30.38 -10.00
N ARG A 467 29.70 -29.69 -11.13
CA ARG A 467 28.65 -28.73 -11.27
C ARG A 467 27.34 -29.43 -11.65
N PHE A 468 26.35 -29.30 -10.79
CA PHE A 468 25.01 -29.83 -11.01
C PHE A 468 24.04 -28.70 -11.35
N ASP A 469 23.80 -28.52 -12.62
CA ASP A 469 22.83 -27.52 -13.13
C ASP A 469 21.84 -28.18 -14.11
N ILE A 470 20.77 -27.47 -14.49
CA ILE A 470 19.72 -27.99 -15.39
C ILE A 470 20.29 -28.43 -16.76
N GLY A 471 21.46 -27.98 -17.17
CA GLY A 471 22.07 -28.32 -18.44
C GLY A 471 22.99 -29.53 -18.40
N VAL A 472 23.01 -30.26 -17.30
CA VAL A 472 23.81 -31.48 -17.15
C VAL A 472 23.43 -32.52 -18.22
N PRO A 473 24.39 -33.25 -18.83
CA PRO A 473 24.07 -34.33 -19.75
C PRO A 473 23.22 -35.41 -19.06
N LEU A 474 22.08 -35.75 -19.65
CA LEU A 474 21.12 -36.67 -19.04
C LEU A 474 21.70 -38.07 -18.84
N ASP A 475 22.63 -38.49 -19.71
CA ASP A 475 23.29 -39.80 -19.60
C ASP A 475 24.17 -39.89 -18.37
N SER A 476 24.59 -38.80 -17.79
CA SER A 476 25.37 -38.75 -16.54
C SER A 476 24.50 -38.83 -15.28
N ILE A 477 23.20 -38.77 -15.40
CA ILE A 477 22.26 -38.83 -14.28
C ILE A 477 21.85 -40.29 -14.02
N VAL A 478 22.32 -40.85 -12.92
CA VAL A 478 22.11 -42.27 -12.57
C VAL A 478 20.69 -42.53 -12.06
N HIS A 479 20.04 -41.54 -11.42
CA HIS A 479 18.72 -41.70 -10.83
C HIS A 479 17.62 -41.55 -11.88
N PRO A 480 16.75 -42.53 -12.16
CA PRO A 480 15.80 -42.51 -13.29
C PRO A 480 14.80 -41.35 -13.18
N HIS A 481 14.23 -41.12 -11.97
CA HIS A 481 13.24 -40.08 -11.75
C HIS A 481 13.86 -38.67 -11.89
N ALA A 482 15.07 -38.47 -11.39
CA ALA A 482 15.79 -37.22 -11.58
C ALA A 482 16.10 -36.97 -13.06
N ARG A 483 16.46 -38.02 -13.82
CA ARG A 483 16.73 -37.93 -15.25
C ARG A 483 15.46 -37.51 -16.00
N ASP A 484 14.32 -38.15 -15.77
CA ASP A 484 13.03 -37.81 -16.37
C ASP A 484 12.63 -36.35 -16.05
N THR A 485 12.80 -35.93 -14.80
CA THR A 485 12.51 -34.56 -14.37
C THR A 485 13.41 -33.54 -15.07
N LEU A 486 14.73 -33.80 -15.13
CA LEU A 486 15.68 -32.92 -15.80
C LEU A 486 15.44 -32.85 -17.32
N GLU A 487 15.08 -33.95 -17.97
CA GLU A 487 14.71 -33.96 -19.38
C GLU A 487 13.52 -33.02 -19.64
N LYS A 488 12.47 -33.13 -18.85
CA LYS A 488 11.29 -32.25 -18.92
C LYS A 488 11.67 -30.78 -18.72
N LEU A 489 12.50 -30.50 -17.71
CA LEU A 489 12.95 -29.14 -17.44
C LEU A 489 13.83 -28.58 -18.56
N GLN A 490 14.68 -29.39 -19.18
CA GLN A 490 15.49 -28.97 -20.35
C GLN A 490 14.63 -28.66 -21.57
N VAL A 491 13.56 -29.42 -21.81
CA VAL A 491 12.60 -29.14 -22.88
C VAL A 491 11.88 -27.83 -22.66
N LEU A 492 11.40 -27.59 -21.43
CA LEU A 492 10.73 -26.34 -21.05
C LEU A 492 11.70 -25.15 -21.17
N ARG A 493 12.92 -25.31 -20.73
CA ARG A 493 13.95 -24.25 -20.82
C ARG A 493 14.17 -23.74 -22.24
N ARG A 494 14.12 -24.60 -23.24
CA ARG A 494 14.29 -24.19 -24.66
C ARG A 494 13.20 -23.22 -25.11
N LYS A 495 12.03 -23.24 -24.46
CA LYS A 495 10.88 -22.40 -24.79
C LYS A 495 10.88 -21.04 -24.09
N VAL A 496 11.80 -20.76 -23.15
CA VAL A 496 11.81 -19.54 -22.31
C VAL A 496 11.74 -18.25 -23.12
N ASN A 497 12.41 -18.20 -24.26
CA ASN A 497 12.46 -17.00 -25.11
C ASN A 497 11.35 -16.95 -26.17
N SER A 498 10.53 -18.00 -26.29
CA SER A 498 9.51 -18.13 -27.31
C SER A 498 8.10 -18.18 -26.77
N THR A 499 7.92 -18.07 -25.44
CA THR A 499 6.61 -18.11 -24.80
C THR A 499 6.55 -17.17 -23.60
N THR A 500 5.34 -16.87 -23.13
CA THR A 500 5.15 -16.00 -21.96
C THR A 500 5.46 -16.76 -20.65
N PRO A 501 5.79 -16.05 -19.55
CA PRO A 501 5.98 -16.70 -18.24
C PRO A 501 4.77 -17.52 -17.81
N HIS A 502 3.55 -17.00 -18.02
CA HIS A 502 2.31 -17.72 -17.70
C HIS A 502 2.21 -19.05 -18.45
N ASP A 503 2.39 -19.06 -19.77
CA ASP A 503 2.27 -20.27 -20.59
C ASP A 503 3.37 -21.28 -20.27
N LEU A 504 4.60 -20.81 -20.05
CA LEU A 504 5.71 -21.69 -19.71
C LEU A 504 5.49 -22.40 -18.38
N ILE A 505 5.06 -21.65 -17.37
CA ILE A 505 4.81 -22.21 -16.03
C ILE A 505 3.57 -23.13 -16.07
N SER A 506 2.54 -22.77 -16.83
CA SER A 506 1.36 -23.63 -17.03
C SER A 506 1.79 -24.97 -17.67
N GLN A 507 2.61 -24.93 -18.74
CA GLN A 507 3.16 -26.14 -19.33
C GLN A 507 4.00 -26.95 -18.35
N ALA A 508 4.78 -26.29 -17.50
CA ALA A 508 5.59 -26.95 -16.48
C ALA A 508 4.73 -27.63 -15.43
N ILE A 509 3.65 -26.98 -14.98
CA ILE A 509 2.67 -27.56 -14.05
C ILE A 509 2.06 -28.83 -14.62
N ASP A 510 1.70 -28.84 -15.89
CA ASP A 510 1.10 -30.00 -16.56
C ASP A 510 2.11 -31.13 -16.77
N VAL A 511 3.30 -30.82 -17.29
CA VAL A 511 4.36 -31.80 -17.61
C VAL A 511 4.89 -32.46 -16.34
N LEU A 512 5.06 -31.71 -15.27
CA LEU A 512 5.50 -32.19 -13.96
C LEU A 512 4.35 -32.76 -13.11
N ARG A 513 3.11 -32.71 -13.61
CA ARG A 513 1.90 -33.25 -12.95
C ARG A 513 1.68 -32.65 -11.56
N ILE A 514 1.95 -31.34 -11.40
CA ILE A 514 1.90 -30.67 -10.09
C ILE A 514 0.49 -30.72 -9.49
N ARG A 515 -0.57 -30.46 -10.28
CA ARG A 515 -1.95 -30.52 -9.77
C ARG A 515 -2.36 -31.91 -9.23
N PRO A 516 -2.13 -33.03 -9.95
CA PRO A 516 -2.36 -34.36 -9.39
C PRO A 516 -1.58 -34.66 -8.10
N ILE A 517 -0.32 -34.18 -8.01
CA ILE A 517 0.50 -34.34 -6.80
C ILE A 517 -0.13 -33.59 -5.63
N LEU A 518 -0.58 -32.35 -5.83
CA LEU A 518 -1.23 -31.56 -4.80
C LEU A 518 -2.56 -32.16 -4.34
N LEU A 519 -3.36 -32.72 -5.28
CA LEU A 519 -4.61 -33.41 -4.96
C LEU A 519 -4.36 -34.63 -4.05
N GLU A 520 -3.36 -35.43 -4.37
CA GLU A 520 -3.03 -36.60 -3.57
C GLU A 520 -2.46 -36.25 -2.20
N ARG A 521 -1.63 -35.21 -2.17
CA ARG A 521 -0.94 -34.77 -0.97
C ARG A 521 -1.87 -34.10 0.04
N HIS A 522 -2.83 -33.32 -0.45
CA HIS A 522 -3.79 -32.58 0.37
C HIS A 522 -5.18 -33.19 0.30
N ARG A 523 -5.28 -34.51 0.49
CA ARG A 523 -6.58 -35.24 0.44
C ARG A 523 -7.63 -34.52 1.27
N GLY A 524 -8.74 -34.13 0.64
CA GLY A 524 -9.86 -33.44 1.27
C GLY A 524 -9.71 -31.90 1.44
N GLN A 525 -8.55 -31.31 1.08
CA GLN A 525 -8.27 -29.86 1.23
C GLN A 525 -7.41 -29.29 0.09
N ALA A 526 -7.42 -29.92 -1.06
CA ALA A 526 -6.57 -29.54 -2.18
C ALA A 526 -6.99 -28.26 -2.89
N GLU A 527 -8.23 -27.83 -2.73
CA GLU A 527 -8.83 -26.69 -3.46
C GLU A 527 -8.01 -25.41 -3.24
N ARG A 528 -7.56 -25.16 -2.00
CA ARG A 528 -6.74 -23.99 -1.71
C ARG A 528 -5.36 -24.08 -2.36
N ALA A 529 -4.70 -25.21 -2.28
CA ALA A 529 -3.41 -25.40 -2.93
C ALA A 529 -3.51 -25.21 -4.45
N LEU A 530 -4.60 -25.71 -5.05
CA LEU A 530 -4.90 -25.52 -6.47
C LEU A 530 -5.20 -24.04 -6.79
N ALA A 531 -6.00 -23.37 -5.95
CA ALA A 531 -6.28 -21.94 -6.10
C ALA A 531 -5.01 -21.07 -5.96
N ASN A 532 -4.08 -21.44 -5.09
CA ASN A 532 -2.77 -20.80 -4.98
C ASN A 532 -1.94 -20.97 -6.25
N VAL A 533 -1.96 -22.15 -6.88
CA VAL A 533 -1.33 -22.40 -8.18
C VAL A 533 -1.93 -21.48 -9.26
N ASP A 534 -3.26 -21.35 -9.30
CA ASP A 534 -3.94 -20.50 -10.28
C ASP A 534 -3.65 -19.01 -10.05
N LEU A 535 -3.55 -18.60 -8.80
CA LEU A 535 -3.13 -17.24 -8.44
C LEU A 535 -1.68 -16.98 -8.88
N TYR A 536 -0.77 -17.94 -8.66
CA TYR A 536 0.62 -17.83 -9.09
C TYR A 536 0.72 -17.65 -10.61
N LEU A 537 -0.05 -18.41 -11.38
CA LEU A 537 -0.18 -18.27 -12.83
C LEU A 537 -0.72 -16.88 -13.22
N THR A 538 -1.70 -16.38 -12.47
CA THR A 538 -2.26 -15.04 -12.70
C THR A 538 -1.21 -13.94 -12.48
N LEU A 539 -0.38 -14.04 -11.44
CA LEU A 539 0.73 -13.12 -11.21
C LEU A 539 1.75 -13.12 -12.37
N ALA A 540 2.00 -14.27 -12.97
CA ALA A 540 2.91 -14.41 -14.10
C ALA A 540 2.43 -13.67 -15.37
N ARG A 541 1.12 -13.46 -15.56
CA ARG A 541 0.55 -12.74 -16.70
C ARG A 541 1.07 -11.31 -16.85
N GLY A 542 1.26 -10.60 -15.74
CA GLY A 542 1.78 -9.23 -15.73
C GLY A 542 3.19 -9.10 -16.30
N TYR A 543 3.89 -10.21 -16.52
CA TYR A 543 5.27 -10.23 -17.02
C TYR A 543 5.39 -10.76 -18.45
N ALA A 544 4.30 -10.82 -19.20
CA ALA A 544 4.30 -11.32 -20.58
C ALA A 544 5.33 -10.61 -21.48
N VAL A 545 5.51 -9.31 -21.31
CA VAL A 545 6.49 -8.51 -22.08
C VAL A 545 7.88 -8.53 -21.43
N ARG A 546 7.97 -8.50 -20.09
CA ARG A 546 9.25 -8.46 -19.37
C ARG A 546 9.95 -9.81 -19.32
N GLY A 547 9.23 -10.89 -19.56
CA GLY A 547 9.76 -12.27 -19.63
C GLY A 547 9.97 -12.93 -18.27
N LEU A 548 10.35 -14.22 -18.33
CA LEU A 548 10.46 -15.08 -17.16
C LEU A 548 11.48 -14.61 -16.13
N ARG A 549 12.58 -14.01 -16.57
CA ARG A 549 13.63 -13.54 -15.65
C ARG A 549 13.11 -12.42 -14.74
N ALA A 550 12.43 -11.44 -15.31
CA ALA A 550 11.85 -10.35 -14.52
C ALA A 550 10.77 -10.85 -13.55
N PHE A 551 9.97 -11.83 -13.96
CA PHE A 551 9.01 -12.49 -13.05
C PHE A 551 9.73 -13.23 -11.91
N SER A 552 10.78 -14.00 -12.23
CA SER A 552 11.57 -14.73 -11.23
C SER A 552 12.22 -13.80 -10.21
N GLU A 553 12.77 -12.68 -10.64
CA GLU A 553 13.36 -11.66 -9.76
C GLU A 553 12.31 -11.05 -8.83
N ALA A 554 11.17 -10.63 -9.39
CA ALA A 554 10.08 -10.02 -8.62
C ALA A 554 9.48 -10.97 -7.59
N ILE A 555 9.23 -12.24 -7.98
CA ILE A 555 8.64 -13.22 -7.07
C ILE A 555 9.62 -13.65 -5.98
N THR A 556 10.91 -13.71 -6.31
CA THR A 556 11.97 -14.02 -5.33
C THR A 556 12.13 -12.88 -4.32
N ALA A 557 12.08 -11.62 -4.77
CA ALA A 557 12.07 -10.47 -3.87
C ALA A 557 10.86 -10.49 -2.95
N ALA A 558 9.65 -10.70 -3.50
CA ALA A 558 8.43 -10.81 -2.72
C ALA A 558 8.47 -11.94 -1.67
N TRP A 559 9.07 -13.08 -2.00
CA TRP A 559 9.29 -14.17 -1.07
C TRP A 559 10.32 -13.83 0.01
N THR A 560 11.44 -13.23 -0.37
CA THR A 560 12.53 -12.86 0.55
C THR A 560 12.09 -11.76 1.53
N ASP A 561 11.33 -10.77 1.04
CA ASP A 561 10.82 -9.67 1.84
C ASP A 561 9.56 -10.04 2.65
N GLU A 562 9.18 -11.32 2.63
CA GLU A 562 7.95 -11.82 3.27
C GLU A 562 6.71 -11.00 2.89
N ALA A 563 6.64 -10.58 1.63
CA ALA A 563 5.55 -9.76 1.14
C ALA A 563 4.19 -10.41 1.44
N ARG A 564 3.29 -9.65 2.04
CA ARG A 564 1.94 -10.12 2.36
C ARG A 564 1.10 -10.15 1.09
N ALA A 565 1.05 -11.28 0.44
CA ALA A 565 0.10 -11.53 -0.65
C ALA A 565 -1.06 -12.40 -0.14
N VAL A 566 -2.26 -12.03 -0.54
CA VAL A 566 -3.47 -12.81 -0.22
C VAL A 566 -3.39 -14.13 -0.98
N GLU A 567 -3.75 -15.22 -0.32
CA GLU A 567 -3.79 -16.55 -0.92
C GLU A 567 -4.93 -16.67 -1.94
N GLY A 568 -4.80 -17.63 -2.85
CA GLY A 568 -5.87 -18.01 -3.77
C GLY A 568 -7.10 -18.46 -2.98
N ARG A 569 -8.24 -17.90 -3.35
CA ARG A 569 -9.50 -18.30 -2.72
C ARG A 569 -9.99 -19.58 -3.39
N PRO A 570 -10.37 -20.60 -2.61
CA PRO A 570 -11.29 -21.61 -3.10
C PRO A 570 -12.53 -20.92 -3.66
N ASP A 571 -13.28 -21.60 -4.50
CA ASP A 571 -14.47 -21.05 -5.13
C ASP A 571 -15.30 -20.24 -4.11
N SER A 572 -15.79 -19.07 -4.51
CA SER A 572 -16.59 -18.19 -3.65
C SER A 572 -17.91 -18.80 -3.17
N GLN A 573 -18.24 -19.98 -3.64
CA GLN A 573 -19.38 -20.79 -3.22
C GLN A 573 -19.03 -21.85 -2.16
N GLU A 574 -17.75 -22.03 -1.84
CA GLU A 574 -17.35 -22.98 -0.80
C GLU A 574 -17.69 -22.42 0.58
N GLU A 575 -18.41 -23.23 1.34
CA GLU A 575 -18.77 -22.91 2.71
C GLU A 575 -17.58 -23.17 3.64
N ALA A 576 -16.85 -22.13 3.99
CA ALA A 576 -15.65 -22.18 4.81
C ALA A 576 -15.76 -21.24 6.03
N VAL A 577 -15.15 -21.61 7.15
CA VAL A 577 -15.03 -20.74 8.32
C VAL A 577 -14.23 -19.49 7.91
N ALA A 578 -14.80 -18.31 8.15
CA ALA A 578 -14.13 -17.04 7.85
C ALA A 578 -13.09 -16.73 8.94
N LEU A 579 -11.82 -16.60 8.55
CA LEU A 579 -10.72 -16.25 9.44
C LEU A 579 -10.14 -14.91 9.00
N TYR A 580 -10.64 -13.82 9.58
CA TYR A 580 -10.35 -12.46 9.14
C TYR A 580 -9.78 -11.58 10.25
N THR A 581 -9.18 -10.47 9.86
CA THR A 581 -8.94 -9.40 10.83
C THR A 581 -10.24 -8.64 11.10
N MET A 582 -10.35 -8.05 12.30
CA MET A 582 -11.51 -7.22 12.65
C MET A 582 -11.74 -6.08 11.64
N HIS A 583 -10.66 -5.54 11.03
CA HIS A 583 -10.75 -4.55 9.96
C HIS A 583 -11.40 -5.13 8.69
N ALA A 584 -11.01 -6.31 8.28
CA ALA A 584 -11.53 -6.95 7.09
C ALA A 584 -12.98 -7.43 7.25
N ALA A 585 -13.46 -7.56 8.49
CA ALA A 585 -14.83 -7.93 8.80
C ALA A 585 -15.83 -6.78 8.66
N LYS A 586 -15.35 -5.54 8.47
CA LYS A 586 -16.24 -4.39 8.29
C LYS A 586 -17.11 -4.58 7.05
N GLY A 587 -18.40 -4.23 7.16
CA GLY A 587 -19.39 -4.45 6.10
C GLY A 587 -19.95 -5.87 6.02
N LEU A 588 -19.28 -6.86 6.64
CA LEU A 588 -19.71 -8.25 6.64
C LEU A 588 -20.52 -8.60 7.91
N GLU A 589 -21.14 -9.78 7.92
CA GLU A 589 -21.89 -10.30 9.07
C GLU A 589 -21.96 -11.82 9.02
N TRP A 590 -22.00 -12.46 10.17
CA TRP A 590 -22.12 -13.90 10.30
C TRP A 590 -23.09 -14.30 11.42
N PRO A 591 -23.75 -15.46 11.33
CA PRO A 591 -24.53 -15.99 12.43
C PRO A 591 -23.71 -16.11 13.73
N ILE A 592 -22.50 -16.65 13.65
CA ILE A 592 -21.63 -16.89 14.79
C ILE A 592 -20.32 -16.13 14.60
N VAL A 593 -19.94 -15.34 15.59
CA VAL A 593 -18.70 -14.57 15.60
C VAL A 593 -17.90 -14.85 16.85
N VAL A 594 -16.61 -15.09 16.67
CA VAL A 594 -15.64 -15.35 17.74
C VAL A 594 -14.45 -14.41 17.60
N PRO A 595 -14.33 -13.37 18.42
CA PRO A 595 -13.09 -12.60 18.51
C PRO A 595 -11.96 -13.45 19.08
N VAL A 596 -10.90 -13.68 18.32
CA VAL A 596 -9.77 -14.55 18.65
C VAL A 596 -8.45 -13.80 18.74
N ASN A 597 -7.42 -14.41 19.33
CA ASN A 597 -6.07 -13.85 19.49
C ASN A 597 -6.05 -12.50 20.21
N THR A 598 -6.98 -12.29 21.13
CA THR A 598 -7.18 -11.01 21.80
C THR A 598 -6.20 -10.78 22.97
N MET A 599 -5.49 -11.82 23.42
CA MET A 599 -4.39 -11.73 24.38
C MET A 599 -3.10 -11.15 23.80
N THR A 600 -3.06 -10.96 22.48
CA THR A 600 -1.91 -10.36 21.77
C THR A 600 -1.67 -8.93 22.23
N MET A 601 -0.39 -8.57 22.37
CA MET A 601 0.01 -7.22 22.78
C MET A 601 -0.29 -6.19 21.68
N ILE A 602 -0.72 -5.02 22.12
CA ILE A 602 -0.89 -3.86 21.26
C ILE A 602 0.49 -3.34 20.84
N MET A 603 0.70 -3.20 19.55
CA MET A 603 1.91 -2.59 19.02
C MET A 603 1.96 -1.09 19.36
N ALA A 604 3.16 -0.61 19.66
CA ALA A 604 3.40 0.82 19.89
C ALA A 604 3.09 1.62 18.62
N ALA A 605 2.74 2.90 18.80
CA ALA A 605 2.60 3.83 17.69
C ALA A 605 3.91 3.95 16.91
N GLU A 606 3.82 4.33 15.65
CA GLU A 606 4.98 4.59 14.80
C GLU A 606 5.89 5.64 15.41
N THR A 607 7.17 5.57 15.07
CA THR A 607 8.17 6.53 15.57
C THR A 607 8.12 7.86 14.85
N ALA A 608 7.66 7.89 13.59
CA ALA A 608 7.43 9.09 12.81
C ALA A 608 5.96 9.51 12.93
N ILE A 609 5.70 10.68 13.47
CA ILE A 609 4.36 11.14 13.82
C ILE A 609 4.08 12.46 13.10
N THR A 610 2.94 12.54 12.43
CA THR A 610 2.40 13.80 11.93
C THR A 610 1.19 14.16 12.76
N ASP A 611 1.28 15.25 13.50
CA ASP A 611 0.12 15.83 14.18
C ASP A 611 -0.83 16.41 13.12
N ARG A 612 -1.98 15.79 12.98
CA ARG A 612 -2.98 16.15 11.95
C ARG A 612 -3.61 17.52 12.19
N SER A 613 -3.64 17.98 13.43
CA SER A 613 -4.26 19.25 13.81
C SER A 613 -3.37 20.44 13.44
N SER A 614 -2.06 20.34 13.67
CA SER A 614 -1.10 21.39 13.41
C SER A 614 -0.30 21.22 12.12
N GLY A 615 -0.32 20.03 11.52
CA GLY A 615 0.52 19.66 10.36
C GLY A 615 2.00 19.47 10.73
N ARG A 616 2.35 19.45 12.02
CA ARG A 616 3.73 19.31 12.48
C ARG A 616 4.19 17.88 12.38
N PHE A 617 5.43 17.70 11.98
CA PHE A 617 6.09 16.41 11.86
C PHE A 617 7.11 16.20 12.97
N TYR A 618 7.10 15.03 13.56
CA TYR A 618 7.99 14.61 14.64
C TYR A 618 8.61 13.26 14.32
N CYS A 619 9.92 13.17 14.40
CA CYS A 619 10.67 11.92 14.26
C CYS A 619 11.92 11.98 15.13
N PRO A 620 12.28 10.95 15.91
CA PRO A 620 13.53 10.90 16.62
C PRO A 620 14.72 10.96 15.66
N VAL A 621 15.72 11.77 16.00
CA VAL A 621 16.95 11.93 15.22
C VAL A 621 18.11 11.34 16.02
N PHE A 622 18.80 10.33 15.48
CA PHE A 622 19.84 9.57 16.17
C PHE A 622 19.44 9.10 17.59
N GLY A 623 18.15 8.71 17.73
CA GLY A 623 17.59 8.25 18.99
C GLY A 623 17.21 9.36 19.99
N VAL A 624 17.41 10.64 19.63
CA VAL A 624 16.97 11.79 20.44
C VAL A 624 15.61 12.27 19.94
N LYS A 625 14.67 12.40 20.85
CA LYS A 625 13.30 12.84 20.57
C LYS A 625 13.27 14.38 20.46
N PRO A 626 12.72 14.97 19.39
CA PRO A 626 12.61 16.41 19.27
C PRO A 626 11.62 17.01 20.29
N THR A 627 11.71 18.30 20.51
CA THR A 627 10.76 19.05 21.36
C THR A 627 9.33 18.79 20.89
N GLY A 628 8.43 18.48 21.85
CA GLY A 628 7.02 18.19 21.57
C GLY A 628 6.70 16.74 21.13
N TYR A 629 7.71 15.93 20.84
CA TYR A 629 7.52 14.55 20.39
C TYR A 629 6.68 13.70 21.36
N GLU A 630 6.97 13.77 22.65
CA GLU A 630 6.24 12.96 23.65
C GLU A 630 4.75 13.32 23.70
N ALA A 631 4.44 14.63 23.67
CA ALA A 631 3.05 15.08 23.65
C ALA A 631 2.33 14.63 22.37
N ALA A 632 2.99 14.74 21.21
CA ALA A 632 2.44 14.27 19.95
C ALA A 632 2.24 12.75 19.93
N ARG A 633 3.21 12.00 20.48
CA ARG A 633 3.10 10.54 20.60
C ARG A 633 1.97 10.11 21.53
N ASP A 634 1.81 10.78 22.64
CA ASP A 634 0.76 10.44 23.63
C ASP A 634 -0.63 10.79 23.07
N ALA A 635 -0.74 11.88 22.31
CA ALA A 635 -1.95 12.24 21.56
C ALA A 635 -2.29 11.20 20.49
N GLU A 636 -1.30 10.80 19.67
CA GLU A 636 -1.50 9.78 18.63
C GLU A 636 -1.86 8.42 19.23
N LYS A 637 -1.19 8.04 20.34
CA LYS A 637 -1.54 6.83 21.08
C LYS A 637 -2.98 6.85 21.57
N ALA A 638 -3.43 7.97 22.13
CA ALA A 638 -4.80 8.11 22.59
C ALA A 638 -5.81 7.94 21.45
N GLU A 639 -5.54 8.51 20.26
CA GLU A 639 -6.39 8.32 19.08
C GLU A 639 -6.41 6.87 18.60
N LEU A 640 -5.25 6.21 18.57
CA LEU A 640 -5.15 4.80 18.20
C LEU A 640 -5.91 3.91 19.20
N ASP A 641 -5.86 4.20 20.50
CA ASP A 641 -6.60 3.44 21.51
C ASP A 641 -8.12 3.65 21.35
N ARG A 642 -8.57 4.88 21.00
CA ARG A 642 -9.97 5.15 20.63
C ARG A 642 -10.41 4.36 19.40
N GLU A 643 -9.58 4.29 18.36
CA GLU A 643 -9.85 3.49 17.16
C GLU A 643 -9.94 1.99 17.49
N ARG A 644 -9.07 1.47 18.36
CA ARG A 644 -9.09 0.08 18.80
C ARG A 644 -10.37 -0.30 19.54
N ILE A 645 -10.90 0.62 20.34
CA ILE A 645 -12.22 0.43 20.98
C ILE A 645 -13.33 0.35 19.92
N ARG A 646 -13.30 1.22 18.90
CA ARG A 646 -14.26 1.15 17.78
C ARG A 646 -14.09 -0.15 16.99
N LEU A 647 -12.86 -0.65 16.85
CA LEU A 647 -12.60 -1.92 16.18
C LEU A 647 -13.23 -3.11 16.92
N TRP A 648 -13.17 -3.11 18.25
CA TRP A 648 -13.88 -4.06 19.07
C TRP A 648 -15.40 -3.95 18.90
N TYR A 649 -15.93 -2.74 18.85
CA TYR A 649 -17.34 -2.49 18.58
C TYR A 649 -17.77 -3.06 17.22
N VAL A 650 -16.95 -2.83 16.17
CA VAL A 650 -17.18 -3.44 14.86
C VAL A 650 -17.21 -4.96 14.98
N ALA A 651 -16.21 -5.59 15.59
CA ALA A 651 -16.14 -7.04 15.70
C ALA A 651 -17.36 -7.63 16.42
N ALA A 652 -17.75 -7.08 17.57
CA ALA A 652 -18.89 -7.55 18.36
C ALA A 652 -20.24 -7.41 17.61
N THR A 653 -20.38 -6.33 16.81
CA THR A 653 -21.60 -6.07 16.02
C THR A 653 -21.67 -6.85 14.71
N ARG A 654 -20.68 -7.71 14.40
CA ARG A 654 -20.77 -8.63 13.24
C ARG A 654 -21.62 -9.87 13.53
N ALA A 655 -21.80 -10.22 14.81
CA ALA A 655 -22.57 -11.38 15.22
C ALA A 655 -24.07 -11.15 15.02
N ARG A 656 -24.73 -12.12 14.40
CA ARG A 656 -26.19 -12.11 14.22
C ARG A 656 -26.91 -12.84 15.34
N GLU A 657 -26.47 -14.08 15.63
CA GLU A 657 -27.17 -14.99 16.52
C GLU A 657 -26.38 -15.37 17.76
N LEU A 658 -25.06 -15.54 17.62
CA LEU A 658 -24.19 -15.94 18.71
C LEU A 658 -22.84 -15.20 18.68
N LEU A 659 -22.49 -14.54 19.75
CA LEU A 659 -21.16 -13.96 20.01
C LEU A 659 -20.46 -14.83 21.07
N VAL A 660 -19.34 -15.44 20.71
CA VAL A 660 -18.54 -16.28 21.61
C VAL A 660 -17.23 -15.57 21.94
N LEU A 661 -16.92 -15.43 23.20
CA LEU A 661 -15.70 -14.77 23.68
C LEU A 661 -14.78 -15.78 24.36
N PRO A 662 -13.59 -16.09 23.83
CA PRO A 662 -12.62 -16.96 24.48
C PRO A 662 -12.21 -16.39 25.85
N ARG A 663 -12.28 -17.22 26.90
CA ARG A 663 -11.92 -16.89 28.28
C ARG A 663 -10.80 -17.83 28.73
N LEU A 664 -9.58 -17.32 28.67
CA LEU A 664 -8.40 -18.06 29.09
C LEU A 664 -8.26 -18.02 30.60
N ASP A 665 -7.76 -19.09 31.20
CA ASP A 665 -7.50 -19.25 32.62
C ASP A 665 -6.20 -18.57 33.11
N VAL A 666 -5.69 -17.62 32.34
CA VAL A 666 -4.51 -16.78 32.64
C VAL A 666 -4.84 -15.29 32.59
N ALA A 667 -4.16 -14.50 33.43
CA ALA A 667 -4.37 -13.05 33.47
C ALA A 667 -3.84 -12.36 32.20
N ALA A 668 -4.65 -11.49 31.62
CA ALA A 668 -4.24 -10.67 30.50
C ALA A 668 -3.23 -9.60 30.91
N ARG A 669 -2.26 -9.30 30.07
CA ARG A 669 -1.35 -8.16 30.27
C ARG A 669 -2.11 -6.85 30.02
N ALA A 670 -1.78 -5.79 30.76
CA ALA A 670 -2.40 -4.48 30.56
C ALA A 670 -2.25 -3.91 29.12
N SER A 671 -1.26 -4.38 28.39
CA SER A 671 -1.03 -4.01 26.99
C SER A 671 -1.67 -4.96 25.96
N ALA A 672 -2.51 -5.90 26.39
CA ALA A 672 -3.21 -6.80 25.49
C ALA A 672 -4.49 -6.14 24.92
N TRP A 673 -4.92 -6.58 23.74
CA TRP A 673 -6.16 -6.09 23.12
C TRP A 673 -7.39 -6.31 23.99
N ILE A 674 -7.49 -7.44 24.67
CA ILE A 674 -8.60 -7.76 25.56
C ILE A 674 -8.69 -6.83 26.78
N SER A 675 -7.58 -6.18 27.14
CA SER A 675 -7.50 -5.27 28.29
C SER A 675 -7.92 -3.82 27.97
N LEU A 676 -8.28 -3.53 26.69
CA LEU A 676 -8.75 -2.20 26.30
C LEU A 676 -10.13 -1.85 26.86
N LEU A 677 -10.95 -2.87 27.12
CA LEU A 677 -12.30 -2.71 27.63
C LEU A 677 -12.65 -3.86 28.58
N ASP A 678 -13.56 -3.59 29.50
CA ASP A 678 -14.11 -4.62 30.36
C ASP A 678 -15.21 -5.41 29.61
N LEU A 679 -14.86 -6.60 29.15
CA LEU A 679 -15.79 -7.53 28.51
C LEU A 679 -16.66 -8.31 29.52
N SER A 680 -16.43 -8.16 30.82
CA SER A 680 -17.10 -8.90 31.92
C SER A 680 -17.18 -10.41 31.64
N LEU A 681 -16.06 -10.98 31.19
CA LEU A 681 -16.00 -12.40 30.78
C LEU A 681 -16.39 -13.34 31.89
N GLY A 682 -16.15 -12.95 33.18
CA GLY A 682 -16.53 -13.73 34.36
C GLY A 682 -18.04 -13.88 34.56
N ASP A 683 -18.82 -12.93 34.08
CA ASP A 683 -20.27 -12.89 34.21
C ASP A 683 -20.99 -13.63 33.04
N LEU A 684 -20.26 -13.95 31.97
CA LEU A 684 -20.83 -14.62 30.83
C LEU A 684 -21.05 -16.13 31.10
N PRO A 685 -22.20 -16.67 30.65
CA PRO A 685 -22.41 -18.11 30.73
C PRO A 685 -21.36 -18.84 29.87
N ALA A 686 -20.86 -19.94 30.40
CA ALA A 686 -19.99 -20.84 29.64
C ALA A 686 -20.77 -21.48 28.50
N LEU A 687 -20.14 -21.58 27.33
CA LEU A 687 -20.67 -22.30 26.18
C LEU A 687 -20.53 -23.82 26.46
N ASP A 688 -21.63 -24.47 26.78
CA ASP A 688 -21.63 -25.92 27.01
C ASP A 688 -21.71 -26.67 25.68
N LEU A 689 -20.62 -27.29 25.30
CA LEU A 689 -20.49 -28.12 24.10
C LEU A 689 -20.62 -29.62 24.38
N SER A 690 -20.79 -30.02 25.65
CA SER A 690 -20.73 -31.43 26.05
C SER A 690 -21.85 -32.30 25.45
N HIS A 691 -22.97 -31.69 25.10
CA HIS A 691 -24.12 -32.32 24.51
C HIS A 691 -24.05 -32.44 22.98
N LEU A 692 -23.05 -31.81 22.33
CA LEU A 692 -22.85 -31.84 20.88
C LEU A 692 -21.87 -32.95 20.49
N PRO A 693 -22.01 -33.52 19.30
CA PRO A 693 -21.10 -34.54 18.79
C PRO A 693 -19.69 -33.99 18.61
N THR A 694 -18.71 -34.84 18.76
CA THR A 694 -17.27 -34.48 18.61
C THR A 694 -16.78 -34.59 17.15
N GLU A 695 -17.48 -35.32 16.33
CA GLU A 695 -17.15 -35.54 14.92
C GLU A 695 -18.14 -34.76 14.05
N ILE A 696 -17.62 -34.14 13.01
CA ILE A 696 -18.44 -33.49 12.00
C ILE A 696 -19.06 -34.60 11.14
N ASP A 697 -20.37 -34.59 11.05
CA ASP A 697 -21.04 -35.40 10.04
C ASP A 697 -20.78 -34.76 8.67
N HIS A 698 -19.76 -35.23 7.97
CA HIS A 698 -19.43 -34.76 6.63
C HIS A 698 -20.53 -35.09 5.62
N GLY A 699 -21.60 -35.80 6.05
CA GLY A 699 -22.64 -36.30 5.17
C GLY A 699 -22.03 -36.94 3.93
N ASP A 700 -22.57 -38.05 3.44
CA ASP A 700 -22.13 -38.52 2.13
C ASP A 700 -22.28 -37.38 1.13
N ALA A 701 -21.17 -36.70 0.79
CA ALA A 701 -21.12 -35.72 -0.28
C ALA A 701 -21.39 -36.47 -1.59
N VAL A 702 -22.65 -36.78 -1.80
CA VAL A 702 -23.11 -37.30 -3.08
C VAL A 702 -23.01 -36.11 -4.03
N ALA A 703 -21.97 -36.13 -4.83
CA ALA A 703 -21.86 -35.22 -5.95
C ALA A 703 -23.11 -35.39 -6.82
N GLN A 704 -24.07 -34.48 -6.64
CA GLN A 704 -25.38 -34.55 -7.28
C GLN A 704 -25.35 -34.35 -8.80
N ASN A 705 -24.18 -34.02 -9.39
CA ASN A 705 -24.01 -33.86 -10.83
C ASN A 705 -22.64 -34.34 -11.30
N ILE A 706 -22.39 -35.64 -11.17
CA ILE A 706 -21.23 -36.24 -11.86
C ILE A 706 -21.58 -36.32 -13.34
N GLN A 707 -21.11 -35.41 -14.15
CA GLN A 707 -21.13 -35.52 -15.60
C GLN A 707 -20.27 -36.73 -16.03
N SER A 708 -20.72 -37.49 -17.01
CA SER A 708 -19.87 -38.54 -17.57
C SER A 708 -18.62 -37.88 -18.23
N ARG A 709 -17.51 -38.61 -18.30
CA ARG A 709 -16.28 -38.17 -18.96
C ARG A 709 -16.54 -37.71 -20.42
N GLU A 710 -17.46 -38.38 -21.09
CA GLU A 710 -17.83 -38.07 -22.46
C GLU A 710 -18.56 -36.73 -22.55
N VAL A 711 -19.47 -36.42 -21.64
CA VAL A 711 -20.19 -35.13 -21.56
C VAL A 711 -19.21 -34.00 -21.24
N PHE A 712 -18.33 -34.20 -20.27
CA PHE A 712 -17.29 -33.22 -19.92
C PHE A 712 -16.34 -32.97 -21.11
N ALA A 713 -15.89 -34.04 -21.80
CA ALA A 713 -15.02 -33.90 -22.96
C ALA A 713 -15.73 -33.20 -24.14
N ALA A 714 -17.03 -33.49 -24.34
CA ALA A 714 -17.82 -32.83 -25.39
C ALA A 714 -18.03 -31.34 -25.07
N GLU A 715 -18.28 -31.00 -23.81
CA GLU A 715 -18.39 -29.60 -23.36
C GLU A 715 -17.04 -28.84 -23.51
N ALA A 716 -15.95 -29.46 -23.06
CA ALA A 716 -14.61 -28.91 -23.24
C ALA A 716 -14.25 -28.66 -24.72
N ALA A 717 -14.60 -29.64 -25.60
CA ALA A 717 -14.44 -29.51 -27.03
C ALA A 717 -15.30 -28.37 -27.62
N ALA A 718 -16.54 -28.23 -27.15
CA ALA A 718 -17.44 -27.17 -27.57
C ALA A 718 -16.93 -25.77 -27.12
N ILE A 719 -16.35 -25.67 -25.92
CA ILE A 719 -15.70 -24.46 -25.44
C ILE A 719 -14.47 -24.15 -26.29
N ALA A 720 -13.60 -25.13 -26.52
CA ALA A 720 -12.41 -24.97 -27.35
C ALA A 720 -12.75 -24.57 -28.80
N ALA A 721 -13.85 -25.11 -29.36
CA ALA A 721 -14.32 -24.74 -30.72
C ALA A 721 -14.85 -23.29 -30.78
N ARG A 722 -15.24 -22.71 -29.64
CA ARG A 722 -15.68 -21.30 -29.53
C ARG A 722 -14.54 -20.35 -29.11
N GLN A 723 -13.41 -20.90 -28.72
CA GLN A 723 -12.25 -20.11 -28.35
C GLN A 723 -11.71 -19.37 -29.57
N ARG A 724 -11.57 -18.07 -29.46
CA ARG A 724 -10.99 -17.22 -30.50
C ARG A 724 -9.58 -16.84 -30.11
N SER A 725 -8.68 -16.90 -31.09
CA SER A 725 -7.37 -16.27 -30.92
C SER A 725 -7.48 -14.76 -31.17
N ILE A 726 -6.95 -13.94 -30.30
CA ILE A 726 -6.91 -12.48 -30.49
C ILE A 726 -5.50 -12.12 -30.92
N ARG A 727 -5.38 -11.57 -32.13
CA ARG A 727 -4.13 -11.00 -32.65
C ARG A 727 -4.16 -9.49 -32.43
N TRP A 728 -3.27 -9.01 -31.57
CA TRP A 728 -3.14 -7.59 -31.30
C TRP A 728 -2.22 -6.92 -32.33
N LEU A 729 -2.73 -5.89 -32.97
CA LEU A 729 -2.00 -5.00 -33.87
C LEU A 729 -1.93 -3.61 -33.24
N ALA A 730 -0.79 -2.94 -33.37
CA ALA A 730 -0.61 -1.57 -32.89
C ALA A 730 0.00 -0.75 -34.05
N PRO A 731 -0.74 0.19 -34.63
CA PRO A 731 -0.26 0.97 -35.78
C PRO A 731 1.02 1.76 -35.50
N SER A 732 1.23 2.16 -34.26
CA SER A 732 2.38 2.96 -33.80
C SER A 732 3.58 2.14 -33.29
N ARG A 733 3.47 0.81 -33.19
CA ARG A 733 4.57 -0.03 -32.63
C ARG A 733 5.70 -0.34 -33.62
N ASP A 734 5.49 -0.13 -34.91
CA ASP A 734 6.54 -0.36 -35.90
C ASP A 734 7.63 0.72 -35.88
N GLU A 735 7.42 1.84 -35.20
CA GLU A 735 8.43 2.90 -35.05
C GLU A 735 9.56 2.56 -34.05
N GLY A 736 9.44 1.49 -33.27
CA GLY A 736 10.41 1.18 -32.18
C GLY A 736 10.99 -0.23 -32.15
N ALA A 737 10.58 -1.15 -33.00
CA ALA A 737 10.85 -2.59 -32.81
C ALA A 737 11.84 -3.23 -33.80
N ALA A 738 12.33 -2.55 -34.82
CA ALA A 738 13.22 -3.12 -35.81
C ALA A 738 14.28 -2.12 -36.28
N GLY A 739 15.30 -1.96 -35.45
CA GLY A 739 16.57 -1.37 -35.93
C GLY A 739 17.65 -1.50 -34.86
N PRO A 740 18.89 -1.89 -35.21
CA PRO A 740 20.03 -1.71 -34.30
C PRO A 740 20.12 -0.22 -33.96
N ALA A 741 20.56 0.08 -32.72
CA ALA A 741 20.83 1.45 -32.30
C ALA A 741 21.55 2.22 -33.42
N VAL A 742 20.84 3.14 -34.04
CA VAL A 742 21.41 4.00 -35.09
C VAL A 742 22.31 4.97 -34.34
N GLU A 743 23.59 4.93 -34.71
CA GLU A 743 24.56 5.96 -34.36
C GLU A 743 23.95 7.33 -34.67
N ALA A 744 24.24 8.32 -33.84
CA ALA A 744 23.71 9.67 -33.92
C ALA A 744 23.65 10.16 -35.37
N GLU A 745 22.46 10.36 -35.90
CA GLU A 745 22.23 10.83 -37.26
C GLU A 745 22.92 12.16 -37.48
N ALA A 746 23.62 12.27 -38.58
CA ALA A 746 24.27 13.52 -39.00
C ALA A 746 23.20 14.62 -39.18
N PRO A 747 23.49 15.87 -38.87
CA PRO A 747 22.53 16.96 -39.01
C PRO A 747 21.97 17.03 -40.43
N GLN A 748 20.65 16.93 -40.56
CA GLN A 748 20.00 17.06 -41.88
C GLN A 748 19.98 18.52 -42.32
N ILE A 749 20.46 18.77 -43.49
CA ILE A 749 20.48 20.11 -44.11
C ILE A 749 19.16 20.29 -44.87
N LEU A 750 18.40 21.32 -44.50
CA LEU A 750 17.24 21.74 -45.28
C LEU A 750 17.66 22.23 -46.66
N VAL A 751 17.46 21.42 -47.67
CA VAL A 751 17.59 21.87 -49.07
C VAL A 751 16.23 22.40 -49.50
N THR A 752 16.13 23.72 -49.63
CA THR A 752 14.99 24.38 -50.26
C THR A 752 15.12 24.24 -51.76
N ASP A 753 14.49 23.24 -52.36
CA ASP A 753 14.12 23.27 -53.79
C ASP A 753 12.98 22.27 -54.03
N VAL A 754 11.75 22.74 -53.91
CA VAL A 754 10.61 22.24 -54.65
C VAL A 754 9.71 23.42 -55.01
N ASP A 755 9.50 23.59 -56.28
CA ASP A 755 8.80 24.68 -56.98
C ASP A 755 7.61 25.32 -56.26
N GLY A 756 7.72 26.63 -56.04
CA GLY A 756 6.65 27.60 -56.35
C GLY A 756 5.51 27.72 -55.33
N ALA A 757 5.77 28.02 -54.10
CA ALA A 757 4.96 29.00 -53.36
C ALA A 757 5.81 29.50 -52.16
N ALA A 758 6.36 30.69 -52.31
CA ALA A 758 7.06 31.37 -51.23
C ALA A 758 6.08 31.71 -50.10
N VAL A 759 6.16 30.97 -48.99
CA VAL A 759 5.71 31.49 -47.72
C VAL A 759 6.88 32.25 -47.11
N GLU A 760 6.82 33.55 -47.17
CA GLU A 760 7.70 34.46 -46.47
C GLU A 760 7.58 34.23 -44.95
N ASN A 761 8.41 33.35 -44.43
CA ASN A 761 8.89 33.44 -43.02
C ASN A 761 10.06 32.46 -42.88
N GLY A 762 11.26 33.03 -42.96
CA GLY A 762 12.53 32.38 -43.01
C GLY A 762 12.73 31.16 -42.17
N LEU A 763 13.28 30.15 -42.76
CA LEU A 763 14.17 29.21 -42.10
C LEU A 763 15.22 28.71 -43.10
N PRO A 764 16.46 29.06 -42.88
CA PRO A 764 17.54 28.14 -43.14
C PRO A 764 18.29 27.93 -41.80
N GLN A 765 17.72 27.16 -40.88
CA GLN A 765 18.48 26.63 -39.76
C GLN A 765 18.43 25.12 -39.89
N SER A 766 19.59 24.49 -39.93
CA SER A 766 19.68 23.03 -39.79
C SER A 766 19.23 22.65 -38.36
N VAL A 767 18.37 21.68 -38.28
CA VAL A 767 17.79 21.18 -37.05
C VAL A 767 18.20 19.73 -36.89
N GLN A 768 18.68 19.34 -35.75
CA GLN A 768 18.94 17.93 -35.46
C GLN A 768 17.60 17.20 -35.27
N GLY A 769 17.31 16.24 -36.14
CA GLY A 769 16.17 15.35 -36.01
C GLY A 769 16.36 14.35 -34.86
N GLY A 770 15.40 13.50 -34.63
CA GLY A 770 15.51 12.37 -33.71
C GLY A 770 14.24 12.15 -32.90
N ARG A 771 14.15 10.96 -32.30
CA ARG A 771 13.00 10.50 -31.55
C ARG A 771 12.67 11.41 -30.34
N GLU A 772 13.69 11.84 -29.60
CA GLU A 772 13.54 12.68 -28.41
C GLU A 772 12.93 14.03 -28.77
N ARG A 773 13.36 14.63 -29.90
CA ARG A 773 12.77 15.86 -30.41
C ARG A 773 11.28 15.67 -30.71
N GLY A 774 10.94 14.55 -31.36
CA GLY A 774 9.54 14.21 -31.64
C GLY A 774 8.70 14.13 -30.38
N LEU A 775 9.14 13.39 -29.40
CA LEU A 775 8.43 13.22 -28.13
C LEU A 775 8.18 14.56 -27.41
N ILE A 776 9.17 15.46 -27.41
CA ILE A 776 9.02 16.78 -26.79
C ILE A 776 8.02 17.63 -27.56
N LEU A 777 8.06 17.61 -28.90
CA LEU A 777 7.11 18.34 -29.74
C LEU A 777 5.68 17.86 -29.53
N HIS A 778 5.44 16.55 -29.53
CA HIS A 778 4.13 15.99 -29.24
C HIS A 778 3.64 16.43 -27.88
N LYS A 779 4.50 16.39 -26.85
CA LYS A 779 4.11 16.81 -25.50
C LYS A 779 3.82 18.31 -25.41
N LEU A 780 4.58 19.16 -26.04
CA LEU A 780 4.30 20.61 -26.08
C LEU A 780 2.97 20.91 -26.79
N ILE A 781 2.72 20.25 -27.92
CA ILE A 781 1.45 20.42 -28.68
C ILE A 781 0.27 19.95 -27.84
N GLU A 782 0.38 18.79 -27.20
CA GLU A 782 -0.62 18.25 -26.28
C GLU A 782 -0.93 19.26 -25.16
N GLU A 783 0.07 19.75 -24.43
CA GLU A 783 -0.09 20.65 -23.29
C GLU A 783 -0.71 22.00 -23.71
N VAL A 784 -0.45 22.48 -24.92
CA VAL A 784 -1.14 23.67 -25.44
C VAL A 784 -2.60 23.36 -25.78
N LEU A 785 -2.90 22.20 -26.36
CA LEU A 785 -4.27 21.82 -26.72
C LEU A 785 -5.12 21.53 -25.47
N THR A 786 -4.54 21.01 -24.40
CA THR A 786 -5.20 20.81 -23.10
C THR A 786 -5.27 22.07 -22.25
N GLY A 787 -4.48 23.09 -22.59
CA GLY A 787 -4.40 24.35 -21.83
C GLY A 787 -3.46 24.29 -20.61
N GLU A 788 -2.65 23.22 -20.49
CA GLU A 788 -1.69 23.04 -19.39
C GLU A 788 -0.50 24.01 -19.51
N THR A 789 -0.02 24.27 -20.72
CA THR A 789 1.06 25.22 -20.97
C THR A 789 0.53 26.36 -21.84
N PRO A 790 0.73 27.63 -21.43
CA PRO A 790 0.34 28.79 -22.25
C PRO A 790 1.09 28.83 -23.59
N GLU A 791 0.36 29.18 -24.66
CA GLU A 791 0.90 29.26 -26.03
C GLU A 791 1.78 30.53 -26.22
N THR A 792 2.64 30.84 -25.28
CA THR A 792 3.63 31.91 -25.51
C THR A 792 5.00 31.29 -25.79
N PRO A 793 5.79 31.91 -26.68
CA PRO A 793 7.12 31.35 -27.00
C PRO A 793 8.02 31.17 -25.76
N ASN A 794 7.87 32.06 -24.76
CA ASN A 794 8.68 31.98 -23.53
C ASN A 794 8.24 30.83 -22.62
N ASP A 795 6.94 30.64 -22.43
CA ASP A 795 6.42 29.56 -21.59
C ASP A 795 6.71 28.19 -22.22
N LEU A 796 6.52 28.07 -23.53
CA LEU A 796 6.84 26.87 -24.27
C LEU A 796 8.34 26.55 -24.29
N ALA A 797 9.20 27.57 -24.41
CA ALA A 797 10.65 27.37 -24.31
C ALA A 797 11.08 26.94 -22.91
N ALA A 798 10.51 27.54 -21.88
CA ALA A 798 10.76 27.12 -20.50
C ALA A 798 10.30 25.69 -20.24
N ARG A 799 9.12 25.31 -20.78
CA ARG A 799 8.61 23.95 -20.68
C ARG A 799 9.46 22.95 -21.48
N ALA A 800 9.86 23.30 -22.70
CA ALA A 800 10.77 22.49 -23.52
C ALA A 800 12.10 22.25 -22.81
N GLN A 801 12.67 23.29 -22.19
CA GLN A 801 13.89 23.17 -21.37
C GLN A 801 13.70 22.15 -20.23
N THR A 802 12.59 22.19 -19.55
CA THR A 802 12.26 21.23 -18.49
C THR A 802 12.19 19.82 -19.03
N LEU A 803 11.47 19.60 -20.14
CA LEU A 803 11.32 18.28 -20.78
C LEU A 803 12.67 17.71 -21.26
N ILE A 804 13.53 18.55 -21.85
CA ILE A 804 14.87 18.13 -22.29
C ILE A 804 15.69 17.61 -21.10
N VAL A 805 15.68 18.33 -19.99
CA VAL A 805 16.41 17.95 -18.77
C VAL A 805 15.82 16.68 -18.14
N GLU A 806 14.51 16.57 -18.10
CA GLU A 806 13.79 15.39 -17.57
C GLU A 806 14.12 14.12 -18.37
N MET A 807 14.32 14.24 -19.69
CA MET A 807 14.75 13.14 -20.56
C MET A 807 16.25 12.83 -20.45
N GLY A 808 17.00 13.55 -19.61
CA GLY A 808 18.42 13.33 -19.38
C GLY A 808 19.34 13.94 -20.45
N HIS A 809 18.84 14.85 -21.28
CA HIS A 809 19.61 15.52 -22.31
C HIS A 809 20.09 16.91 -21.88
N SER A 810 21.17 17.39 -22.51
CA SER A 810 21.66 18.74 -22.29
C SER A 810 20.93 19.73 -23.21
N VAL A 811 20.60 20.88 -22.64
CA VAL A 811 20.00 21.99 -23.38
C VAL A 811 21.07 22.67 -24.23
N VAL A 812 20.77 22.96 -25.49
CA VAL A 812 21.67 23.67 -26.41
C VAL A 812 20.94 24.86 -27.06
N ASP A 813 21.67 25.92 -27.37
CA ASP A 813 21.10 27.06 -28.08
C ASP A 813 21.04 26.85 -29.60
N ASP A 814 22.01 26.10 -30.14
CA ASP A 814 22.11 25.82 -31.57
C ASP A 814 21.32 24.53 -31.94
N PRO A 815 20.17 24.64 -32.64
CA PRO A 815 19.33 23.48 -32.96
C PRO A 815 19.98 22.47 -33.88
N ALA A 816 21.07 22.82 -34.54
CA ALA A 816 21.85 21.89 -35.36
C ALA A 816 22.74 20.95 -34.51
N LYS A 817 22.95 21.27 -33.25
CA LYS A 817 23.82 20.50 -32.34
C LYS A 817 23.09 19.71 -31.26
N GLY A 818 21.78 19.86 -31.17
CA GLY A 818 20.97 19.16 -30.20
C GLY A 818 19.59 19.78 -29.97
N LEU A 819 19.01 19.50 -28.79
CA LEU A 819 17.68 19.96 -28.44
C LEU A 819 17.69 21.42 -27.96
N SER A 820 17.11 22.32 -28.77
CA SER A 820 16.99 23.74 -28.46
C SER A 820 15.58 24.10 -28.01
N PRO A 821 15.39 24.61 -26.76
CA PRO A 821 14.09 24.99 -26.26
C PRO A 821 13.36 26.04 -27.12
N ALA A 822 14.12 27.03 -27.64
CA ALA A 822 13.55 28.10 -28.44
C ALA A 822 13.07 27.60 -29.82
N GLU A 823 13.82 26.66 -30.42
CA GLU A 823 13.42 26.00 -31.70
C GLU A 823 12.17 25.14 -31.49
N LEU A 824 12.14 24.30 -30.44
CA LEU A 824 10.99 23.44 -30.12
C LEU A 824 9.72 24.25 -29.88
N ALA A 825 9.82 25.33 -29.11
CA ALA A 825 8.72 26.26 -28.87
C ALA A 825 8.22 26.89 -30.19
N THR A 826 9.13 27.36 -31.04
CA THR A 826 8.78 27.96 -32.33
C THR A 826 8.12 26.96 -33.25
N THR A 827 8.59 25.71 -33.28
CA THR A 827 8.04 24.64 -34.06
C THR A 827 6.64 24.25 -33.61
N ALA A 828 6.41 24.12 -32.28
CA ALA A 828 5.08 23.82 -31.73
C ALA A 828 4.06 24.95 -32.07
N VAL A 829 4.43 26.22 -31.86
CA VAL A 829 3.57 27.36 -32.24
C VAL A 829 3.27 27.37 -33.73
N ARG A 830 4.27 27.10 -34.56
CA ARG A 830 4.08 27.03 -36.01
C ARG A 830 3.07 25.95 -36.39
N ALA A 831 3.25 24.71 -35.90
CA ALA A 831 2.35 23.61 -36.19
C ALA A 831 0.90 23.93 -35.79
N LEU A 832 0.68 24.51 -34.64
CA LEU A 832 -0.63 24.91 -34.14
C LEU A 832 -1.23 26.13 -34.83
N SER A 833 -0.42 26.95 -35.49
CA SER A 833 -0.85 28.18 -36.22
C SER A 833 -1.23 27.90 -37.66
N LEU A 834 -0.97 26.70 -38.21
CA LEU A 834 -1.31 26.33 -39.58
C LEU A 834 -2.83 26.53 -39.81
N PRO A 835 -3.26 27.09 -40.98
CA PRO A 835 -4.68 27.43 -41.23
C PRO A 835 -5.62 26.24 -40.99
N GLU A 836 -5.25 25.06 -41.45
CA GLU A 836 -6.02 23.82 -41.34
C GLU A 836 -6.16 23.40 -39.85
N ILE A 837 -5.08 23.49 -39.08
CA ILE A 837 -5.04 23.12 -37.70
C ILE A 837 -5.79 24.15 -36.85
N ARG A 838 -5.57 25.43 -37.12
CA ARG A 838 -6.24 26.51 -36.41
C ARG A 838 -7.77 26.41 -36.51
N ALA A 839 -8.27 25.99 -37.65
CA ALA A 839 -9.70 25.79 -37.88
C ALA A 839 -10.27 24.61 -37.00
N LEU A 840 -9.45 23.62 -36.71
CA LEU A 840 -9.84 22.42 -35.96
C LEU A 840 -9.67 22.58 -34.43
N ARG A 841 -8.82 23.48 -33.98
CA ARG A 841 -8.42 23.63 -32.57
C ARG A 841 -9.56 23.64 -31.55
N PRO A 842 -10.69 24.31 -31.76
CA PRO A 842 -11.75 24.35 -30.76
C PRO A 842 -12.37 23.01 -30.41
N GLY A 843 -12.19 22.01 -31.27
CA GLY A 843 -12.73 20.65 -31.09
C GLY A 843 -11.68 19.55 -31.23
N LEU A 844 -10.39 19.91 -31.17
CA LEU A 844 -9.31 18.95 -31.34
C LEU A 844 -8.91 18.36 -30.00
N LEU A 845 -9.08 17.06 -29.85
CA LEU A 845 -8.73 16.29 -28.65
C LEU A 845 -7.40 15.59 -28.87
N PRO A 846 -6.34 15.92 -28.11
CA PRO A 846 -5.03 15.27 -28.25
C PRO A 846 -5.02 13.91 -27.57
N GLU A 847 -4.03 13.07 -27.96
CA GLU A 847 -3.72 11.75 -27.38
C GLU A 847 -4.96 10.85 -27.23
N PHE A 848 -5.75 10.75 -28.30
CA PHE A 848 -7.04 10.06 -28.23
C PHE A 848 -6.90 8.55 -28.44
N PRO A 849 -7.28 7.69 -27.45
CA PRO A 849 -7.19 6.24 -27.60
C PRO A 849 -8.23 5.71 -28.60
N VAL A 850 -7.79 4.89 -29.54
CA VAL A 850 -8.63 4.30 -30.59
C VAL A 850 -8.52 2.79 -30.57
N PHE A 851 -9.64 2.11 -30.81
CA PHE A 851 -9.74 0.66 -30.84
C PHE A 851 -10.61 0.21 -32.01
N ALA A 852 -10.22 -0.86 -32.66
CA ALA A 852 -11.05 -1.57 -33.62
C ALA A 852 -10.82 -3.07 -33.51
N SER A 853 -11.84 -3.86 -33.75
CA SER A 853 -11.69 -5.28 -33.94
C SER A 853 -12.38 -5.77 -35.22
N THR A 854 -11.74 -6.71 -35.89
CA THR A 854 -12.28 -7.35 -37.09
C THR A 854 -12.22 -8.86 -36.93
N LEU A 855 -13.34 -9.51 -37.18
CA LEU A 855 -13.47 -10.96 -37.09
C LEU A 855 -13.05 -11.60 -38.39
N MET A 856 -11.99 -12.41 -38.36
CA MET A 856 -11.45 -13.17 -39.48
C MET A 856 -11.62 -14.68 -39.27
N GLY A 857 -12.85 -15.17 -39.35
CA GLY A 857 -13.14 -16.57 -39.03
C GLY A 857 -13.08 -16.87 -37.54
N GLN A 858 -12.09 -17.67 -37.09
CA GLN A 858 -11.84 -17.95 -35.65
C GLN A 858 -10.78 -17.02 -35.03
N GLU A 859 -10.20 -16.15 -35.82
CA GLU A 859 -9.21 -15.19 -35.38
C GLU A 859 -9.84 -13.79 -35.32
N GLU A 860 -9.66 -13.09 -34.24
CA GLU A 860 -10.07 -11.72 -34.05
C GLU A 860 -8.82 -10.83 -34.07
N GLU A 861 -8.72 -9.99 -35.10
CA GLU A 861 -7.69 -8.96 -35.13
C GLU A 861 -8.18 -7.75 -34.34
N ALA A 862 -7.53 -7.48 -33.19
CA ALA A 862 -7.79 -6.30 -32.38
C ALA A 862 -6.67 -5.28 -32.60
N THR A 863 -7.02 -4.11 -33.08
CA THR A 863 -6.08 -3.01 -33.30
C THR A 863 -6.31 -1.95 -32.22
N ALA A 864 -5.26 -1.59 -31.52
CA ALA A 864 -5.30 -0.53 -30.51
C ALA A 864 -4.18 0.48 -30.79
N GLY A 865 -4.50 1.77 -30.69
CA GLY A 865 -3.53 2.85 -30.87
C GLY A 865 -3.96 4.11 -30.16
N ILE A 866 -3.09 5.10 -30.19
CA ILE A 866 -3.38 6.45 -29.72
C ILE A 866 -3.20 7.36 -30.92
N ALA A 867 -4.26 8.06 -31.31
CA ALA A 867 -4.17 9.10 -32.35
C ALA A 867 -3.65 10.37 -31.70
N ASP A 868 -2.65 11.01 -32.31
CA ASP A 868 -2.04 12.23 -31.76
C ASP A 868 -3.07 13.33 -31.49
N ALA A 869 -4.06 13.48 -32.39
CA ALA A 869 -5.24 14.27 -32.11
C ALA A 869 -6.42 13.87 -33.02
N ILE A 870 -7.63 14.08 -32.53
CA ILE A 870 -8.87 13.79 -33.28
C ILE A 870 -9.87 14.94 -33.10
N SER A 871 -10.60 15.26 -34.15
CA SER A 871 -11.75 16.18 -34.09
C SER A 871 -13.05 15.43 -34.37
N PHE A 872 -14.12 15.89 -33.74
CA PHE A 872 -15.47 15.37 -33.91
C PHE A 872 -16.37 16.35 -34.67
N GLY A 873 -17.27 15.84 -35.47
CA GLY A 873 -18.30 16.62 -36.12
C GLY A 873 -19.37 17.08 -35.14
N ALA A 874 -20.26 17.95 -35.60
CA ALA A 874 -21.39 18.43 -34.79
C ALA A 874 -22.38 17.31 -34.37
N ASP A 875 -22.34 16.20 -35.06
CA ASP A 875 -23.12 14.98 -34.83
C ASP A 875 -22.44 14.02 -33.81
N GLY A 876 -21.25 14.40 -33.32
CA GLY A 876 -20.47 13.58 -32.42
C GLY A 876 -19.69 12.45 -33.09
N ALA A 877 -19.71 12.34 -34.42
CA ALA A 877 -18.91 11.36 -35.15
C ALA A 877 -17.47 11.84 -35.34
N PRO A 878 -16.47 10.93 -35.33
CA PRO A 878 -15.08 11.26 -35.68
C PRO A 878 -15.01 11.88 -37.09
N ASN A 879 -14.36 13.02 -37.19
CA ASN A 879 -14.31 13.80 -38.42
C ASN A 879 -12.93 13.78 -39.07
N ILE A 880 -11.92 14.26 -38.32
CA ILE A 880 -10.54 14.35 -38.80
C ILE A 880 -9.59 13.80 -37.75
N VAL A 881 -8.64 12.96 -38.17
CA VAL A 881 -7.49 12.51 -37.38
C VAL A 881 -6.29 13.34 -37.79
N VAL A 882 -5.53 13.82 -36.79
CA VAL A 882 -4.28 14.57 -37.03
C VAL A 882 -3.13 13.76 -36.46
N ASP A 883 -2.04 13.68 -37.19
CA ASP A 883 -0.84 12.95 -36.87
C ASP A 883 0.36 13.91 -37.03
N TRP A 884 1.06 14.17 -35.91
CA TRP A 884 2.18 15.09 -35.85
C TRP A 884 3.47 14.35 -36.18
N LYS A 885 4.28 14.89 -37.08
CA LYS A 885 5.62 14.37 -37.41
C LYS A 885 6.67 15.47 -37.25
N SER A 886 7.76 15.11 -36.60
CA SER A 886 8.87 16.04 -36.30
C SER A 886 9.92 16.08 -37.43
N ASP A 887 9.80 15.21 -38.46
CA ASP A 887 10.76 15.08 -39.52
C ASP A 887 10.88 16.35 -40.39
N VAL A 888 12.13 16.62 -40.76
CA VAL A 888 12.45 17.81 -41.54
C VAL A 888 12.30 17.54 -43.05
N SER A 889 12.71 16.34 -43.47
CA SER A 889 12.69 15.94 -44.89
C SER A 889 12.44 14.43 -45.02
N PRO A 890 11.21 13.96 -44.77
CA PRO A 890 10.89 12.54 -44.86
C PRO A 890 11.04 12.02 -46.27
N THR A 891 11.59 10.82 -46.39
CA THR A 891 11.72 10.11 -47.66
C THR A 891 10.34 9.69 -48.19
N SER A 892 10.26 9.32 -49.49
CA SER A 892 9.02 8.82 -50.06
C SER A 892 8.48 7.58 -49.34
N ASP A 893 9.34 6.70 -48.85
CA ASP A 893 8.97 5.48 -48.13
C ASP A 893 8.44 5.81 -46.74
N GLU A 894 9.04 6.77 -46.01
CA GLU A 894 8.55 7.26 -44.72
C GLU A 894 7.18 7.93 -44.90
N LEU A 895 6.98 8.73 -45.92
CA LEU A 895 5.67 9.34 -46.22
C LEU A 895 4.58 8.30 -46.50
N GLU A 896 4.90 7.22 -47.22
CA GLU A 896 3.95 6.12 -47.44
C GLU A 896 3.68 5.36 -46.11
N HIS A 897 4.66 5.22 -45.25
CA HIS A 897 4.46 4.65 -43.92
C HIS A 897 3.52 5.53 -43.07
N TYR A 898 3.72 6.84 -43.03
CA TYR A 898 2.83 7.77 -42.33
C TYR A 898 1.42 7.75 -42.91
N ARG A 899 1.28 7.68 -44.23
CA ARG A 899 -0.02 7.52 -44.89
C ARG A 899 -0.71 6.21 -44.50
N ALA A 900 0.04 5.12 -44.39
CA ALA A 900 -0.49 3.83 -43.98
C ALA A 900 -0.96 3.87 -42.51
N GLN A 901 -0.19 4.49 -41.62
CA GLN A 901 -0.52 4.69 -40.19
C GLN A 901 -1.82 5.51 -40.06
N VAL A 902 -1.91 6.65 -40.72
CA VAL A 902 -3.11 7.50 -40.70
C VAL A 902 -4.30 6.78 -41.29
N ARG A 903 -4.16 6.01 -42.41
CA ARG A 903 -5.24 5.18 -42.93
C ARG A 903 -5.74 4.15 -41.93
N ALA A 904 -4.85 3.51 -41.19
CA ALA A 904 -5.25 2.60 -40.10
C ALA A 904 -6.09 3.31 -39.03
N TYR A 905 -5.71 4.51 -38.64
CA TYR A 905 -6.52 5.31 -37.70
C TYR A 905 -7.88 5.71 -38.32
N LEU A 906 -7.93 6.07 -39.61
CA LEU A 906 -9.20 6.36 -40.28
C LEU A 906 -10.14 5.14 -40.33
N ASP A 907 -9.57 3.96 -40.56
CA ASP A 907 -10.33 2.71 -40.57
C ASP A 907 -10.83 2.35 -39.18
N MET A 908 -10.02 2.59 -38.13
CA MET A 908 -10.40 2.34 -36.74
C MET A 908 -11.46 3.32 -36.22
N THR A 909 -11.33 4.60 -36.54
CA THR A 909 -12.22 5.65 -36.03
C THR A 909 -13.47 5.86 -36.85
N GLY A 910 -13.43 5.48 -38.13
CA GLY A 910 -14.46 5.83 -39.07
C GLY A 910 -14.38 7.28 -39.60
N ALA A 911 -13.36 8.04 -39.23
CA ALA A 911 -13.15 9.38 -39.69
C ALA A 911 -12.91 9.40 -41.24
N ASN A 912 -13.35 10.47 -41.90
CA ASN A 912 -13.32 10.55 -43.35
C ASN A 912 -11.97 11.02 -43.87
N ARG A 913 -11.24 11.80 -43.09
CA ARG A 913 -10.01 12.47 -43.51
C ARG A 913 -8.96 12.44 -42.38
N GLY A 914 -7.69 12.25 -42.77
CA GLY A 914 -6.54 12.40 -41.89
C GLY A 914 -5.60 13.52 -42.37
N LEU A 915 -4.90 14.13 -41.46
CA LEU A 915 -3.90 15.14 -41.72
C LEU A 915 -2.55 14.67 -41.12
N ILE A 916 -1.52 14.53 -41.96
CA ILE A 916 -0.15 14.39 -41.50
C ILE A 916 0.46 15.79 -41.49
N VAL A 917 0.90 16.23 -40.33
CA VAL A 917 1.45 17.56 -40.13
C VAL A 917 2.93 17.46 -39.85
N LEU A 918 3.75 17.85 -40.80
CA LEU A 918 5.20 17.99 -40.64
C LEU A 918 5.46 19.27 -39.85
N ALA A 919 5.51 19.18 -38.50
CA ALA A 919 5.55 20.31 -37.60
C ALA A 919 6.74 21.26 -37.87
N THR A 920 7.90 20.72 -38.30
CA THR A 920 9.10 21.49 -38.54
C THR A 920 9.01 22.33 -39.79
N THR A 921 8.43 21.82 -40.85
CA THR A 921 8.32 22.54 -42.14
C THR A 921 7.01 23.28 -42.32
N GLY A 922 5.99 22.91 -41.53
CA GLY A 922 4.63 23.43 -41.65
C GLY A 922 3.86 22.85 -42.80
N MET A 923 4.29 21.76 -43.40
CA MET A 923 3.59 21.09 -44.48
C MET A 923 2.47 20.21 -43.94
N VAL A 924 1.30 20.28 -44.57
CA VAL A 924 0.14 19.45 -44.22
C VAL A 924 -0.19 18.56 -45.39
N ILE A 925 -0.27 17.26 -45.16
CA ILE A 925 -0.61 16.25 -46.16
C ILE A 925 -1.97 15.64 -45.79
N SER A 926 -2.92 15.74 -46.71
CA SER A 926 -4.23 15.14 -46.52
C SER A 926 -4.24 13.67 -46.94
N VAL A 927 -4.86 12.84 -46.13
CA VAL A 927 -5.08 11.41 -46.39
C VAL A 927 -6.59 11.14 -46.31
N GLU A 928 -7.13 10.54 -47.36
CA GLU A 928 -8.54 10.16 -47.39
C GLU A 928 -8.71 8.67 -47.11
N ARG A 929 -9.83 8.31 -46.52
CA ARG A 929 -10.22 6.94 -46.28
C ARG A 929 -10.46 6.22 -47.59
N LYS A 930 -9.90 5.01 -47.82
CA LYS A 930 -10.16 4.21 -49.01
C LYS A 930 -11.63 3.74 -48.98
N GLY A 931 -12.45 4.27 -49.90
CA GLY A 931 -13.82 3.80 -50.11
C GLY A 931 -14.92 4.70 -49.56
N ALA A 932 -14.60 5.97 -49.25
CA ALA A 932 -15.65 6.99 -48.99
C ALA A 932 -16.15 7.62 -50.26
#